data_0d9a79d9157dc6669a20a0aae04b6666
#
_entry.id   0d9a79d9157dc6669a20a0aae04b6666
#
_cell.length_a   1.000
_cell.length_b   1.000
_cell.length_c   1.000
_cell.angle_alpha   90.00
_cell.angle_beta   90.00
_cell.angle_gamma   90.00
#
_symmetry.space_group_name_H-M   'P 1'
#
loop_
_entity.id
_entity.type
_entity.pdbx_description
1 polymer ?
#
loop_
_entity_poly.entity_id
_entity_poly.type
_entity_poly.pdbx_seq_one_letter_code
_entity_poly.pdbx_strand_id
1 'polypeptide(L)'
;MRDINGSKPTSFPLDEEKLSFKIPCPDRPPREKILKLGSMITNRIGLKATADDPEYWGLDALVTDEMADVALKMGVRKPKTIEQLMKLTKMEREPLQKLLDEMAWLGLIEYNWENLDGKNPNHEKRYILPLFVPGSAEFLNMRRSQIDAHPEVAAFFERMTMLPLEKITPMVPPGGAGIGMHVIPVEKAIETEQEAIGLEKISYWLHKYEGKYAKSMCSCRASRDKLGEGCGDDVENWCIAVGDMADYVVQTQRGEYITYDEAMAIFKQAEDNGFVHQITNIDGEQKIFGICNCNVNVCNALRTSQMFNTPNMSRSAYVAAVETEKCVACGRCVENCPAGAVKLGQKLCTKDGYIEYPRAELPDEVKWGPEKWNIDYRDRNRINCYDTGTAPCKTACPAHIAVQGYLKLAAQGKYREALQLIKRENPFPAVCGRICNRRCEDACTRGTVDEAVAIDEVKRFIAQQDLDAETRFIPEKVIPKVDGEFSEKIAIIGGGPAGMSCAYYLAEKGYRPTVFEKESRPGGMLMNAIPSFRLEKDVVEAEIDVLRALGVEFRCGVEVGKDITIAQLREEGYKGFYVAVGLQHGGALAVPGGDAENVISGIDFIRGVHLRDEKALKGRVVVVGGGNIAADVARTAVRCGAESVSLYCLEGYEEMPMGEEDRSECEREGIAIYAGWGPKEVQTENGKAANIAFVKCLSVKDESGRFAPVYDENTVQMAPCGTVLYCIGQKAEWKTLLAGTQVEFNPNGTAKADPVTYQTAEPDIFVGGDAYTGQKFAIDAIAAGKQGAISLHRYVQGATLTIGRDRRQFIELDKKNALIAVDSYDNTPRQRIGYNDALRKTFRDERVAFTAEQVKAETARCLGCGASIVDPNKCIGCGVCTTKCAFDAIRLHRERPECSTMYACEDKMKAILPYMIKRNIKIKKAERRAKKAAK
;
A
#
# COMPACT_ATOMS: atom_id res chain seq x y z
N MET A 1 -27.46 -24.98 7.18
CA MET A 1 -26.15 -24.46 6.68
C MET A 1 -25.18 -24.49 7.82
N ARG A 2 -23.99 -24.99 7.59
CA ARG A 2 -22.90 -25.05 8.60
C ARG A 2 -22.20 -23.73 8.63
N ASP A 3 -21.98 -23.21 9.84
CA ASP A 3 -21.19 -21.99 10.02
C ASP A 3 -19.70 -22.35 9.89
N ILE A 4 -18.97 -21.68 9.05
CA ILE A 4 -17.52 -21.84 8.89
C ILE A 4 -16.80 -21.70 10.23
N ASN A 5 -17.30 -20.85 11.11
CA ASN A 5 -16.71 -20.57 12.42
C ASN A 5 -17.15 -21.59 13.48
N GLY A 6 -18.23 -22.36 13.24
CA GLY A 6 -18.82 -23.30 14.19
C GLY A 6 -18.09 -24.61 14.36
N SER A 7 -17.06 -24.85 13.58
CA SER A 7 -16.24 -26.04 13.69
C SER A 7 -15.01 -25.76 14.53
N LYS A 8 -14.95 -26.32 15.68
CA LYS A 8 -13.86 -26.28 16.67
C LYS A 8 -13.19 -24.93 16.89
N PRO A 9 -13.04 -24.50 18.13
CA PRO A 9 -12.30 -23.31 18.44
C PRO A 9 -10.88 -23.46 17.87
N THR A 10 -10.61 -22.74 16.79
CA THR A 10 -9.25 -22.43 16.44
C THR A 10 -8.77 -21.40 17.46
N SER A 11 -7.48 -21.37 17.73
CA SER A 11 -6.85 -20.30 18.53
C SER A 11 -7.00 -18.92 17.89
N PHE A 12 -7.57 -18.86 16.70
CA PHE A 12 -7.90 -17.66 15.96
C PHE A 12 -9.41 -17.55 15.83
N PRO A 13 -10.08 -16.73 16.62
CA PRO A 13 -11.46 -16.34 16.35
C PRO A 13 -11.43 -15.63 14.99
N LEU A 14 -12.09 -16.23 14.03
CA LEU A 14 -12.39 -15.61 12.75
C LEU A 14 -13.38 -14.48 13.03
N ASP A 15 -13.18 -13.34 12.41
CA ASP A 15 -14.08 -12.21 12.51
C ASP A 15 -15.44 -12.61 11.95
N GLU A 16 -16.41 -12.85 12.85
CA GLU A 16 -17.74 -13.34 12.51
C GLU A 16 -18.52 -12.38 11.62
N GLU A 17 -18.27 -11.07 11.73
CA GLU A 17 -18.92 -10.04 10.89
C GLU A 17 -18.45 -10.12 9.43
N LYS A 18 -17.21 -10.53 9.19
CA LYS A 18 -16.63 -10.63 7.83
C LYS A 18 -16.91 -11.97 7.17
N LEU A 19 -17.33 -12.98 7.91
CA LEU A 19 -17.61 -14.32 7.41
C LEU A 19 -19.12 -14.57 7.34
N SER A 20 -19.80 -13.83 6.48
CA SER A 20 -21.22 -14.13 6.14
C SER A 20 -21.40 -15.47 5.40
N PHE A 21 -20.31 -16.21 5.25
CA PHE A 21 -20.27 -17.42 4.45
C PHE A 21 -20.70 -18.65 5.25
N LYS A 22 -21.83 -19.21 4.90
CA LYS A 22 -22.39 -20.42 5.53
C LYS A 22 -22.22 -21.63 4.61
N ILE A 23 -21.59 -22.68 5.10
CA ILE A 23 -21.47 -23.94 4.38
C ILE A 23 -22.74 -24.76 4.53
N PRO A 24 -23.31 -25.29 3.44
CA PRO A 24 -24.40 -26.23 3.52
C PRO A 24 -24.04 -27.40 4.43
N CYS A 25 -24.87 -27.68 5.43
CA CYS A 25 -24.74 -28.85 6.29
C CYS A 25 -25.85 -29.82 5.90
N PRO A 26 -25.55 -30.95 5.22
CA PRO A 26 -26.55 -31.93 4.88
C PRO A 26 -27.18 -32.48 6.14
N ASP A 27 -28.51 -32.63 6.13
CA ASP A 27 -29.25 -33.30 7.20
C ASP A 27 -29.17 -34.84 7.01
N ARG A 28 -27.94 -35.35 7.14
CA ARG A 28 -27.65 -36.78 7.01
C ARG A 28 -26.44 -37.15 7.90
N PRO A 29 -26.34 -38.42 8.32
CA PRO A 29 -25.19 -38.92 9.04
C PRO A 29 -23.90 -38.71 8.25
N PRO A 30 -22.77 -38.46 8.93
CA PRO A 30 -21.48 -38.34 8.28
C PRO A 30 -21.12 -39.59 7.49
N ARG A 31 -20.55 -39.37 6.30
CA ARG A 31 -20.15 -40.47 5.39
C ARG A 31 -18.83 -41.08 5.85
N GLU A 32 -18.86 -42.34 6.30
CA GLU A 32 -17.71 -43.02 6.90
C GLU A 32 -16.51 -43.13 5.95
N LYS A 33 -16.75 -43.33 4.64
CA LYS A 33 -15.68 -43.43 3.63
C LYS A 33 -14.96 -42.09 3.45
N ILE A 34 -15.70 -40.99 3.46
CA ILE A 34 -15.14 -39.64 3.37
C ILE A 34 -14.31 -39.30 4.62
N LEU A 35 -14.78 -39.65 5.81
CA LEU A 35 -14.01 -39.51 7.05
C LEU A 35 -12.71 -40.31 7.01
N LYS A 36 -12.74 -41.55 6.49
CA LYS A 36 -11.53 -42.37 6.32
C LYS A 36 -10.56 -41.74 5.30
N LEU A 37 -11.09 -41.27 4.17
CA LEU A 37 -10.29 -40.61 3.14
C LEU A 37 -9.63 -39.31 3.68
N GLY A 38 -10.40 -38.42 4.30
CA GLY A 38 -9.89 -37.21 4.94
C GLY A 38 -8.79 -37.51 5.96
N SER A 39 -8.99 -38.51 6.81
CA SER A 39 -7.97 -38.93 7.79
C SER A 39 -6.70 -39.45 7.13
N MET A 40 -6.82 -40.17 5.99
CA MET A 40 -5.70 -40.76 5.27
C MET A 40 -4.85 -39.69 4.53
N ILE A 41 -5.49 -38.77 3.79
CA ILE A 41 -4.77 -37.77 2.96
C ILE A 41 -4.11 -36.69 3.78
N THR A 42 -4.67 -36.32 4.92
CA THR A 42 -4.10 -35.28 5.80
C THR A 42 -3.00 -35.76 6.71
N ASN A 43 -2.85 -37.10 6.86
CA ASN A 43 -1.83 -37.69 7.72
C ASN A 43 -1.70 -37.00 9.10
N ARG A 44 -2.82 -36.88 9.82
CA ARG A 44 -2.91 -36.19 11.12
C ARG A 44 -2.19 -36.90 12.27
N ILE A 45 -1.10 -37.59 12.01
CA ILE A 45 -0.29 -38.29 13.03
C ILE A 45 -1.21 -39.18 13.92
N GLY A 46 -2.05 -40.02 13.28
CA GLY A 46 -2.96 -40.94 13.97
C GLY A 46 -4.27 -40.34 14.48
N LEU A 47 -4.56 -39.08 14.28
CA LEU A 47 -5.85 -38.50 14.60
C LEU A 47 -6.83 -38.72 13.46
N LYS A 48 -8.06 -39.11 13.80
CA LYS A 48 -9.13 -39.28 12.83
C LYS A 48 -9.83 -37.95 12.52
N ALA A 49 -10.18 -37.74 11.26
CA ALA A 49 -11.08 -36.64 10.86
C ALA A 49 -12.48 -36.90 11.38
N THR A 50 -13.15 -35.85 11.81
CA THR A 50 -14.56 -35.88 12.24
C THR A 50 -15.42 -35.05 11.28
N ALA A 51 -16.73 -35.11 11.39
CA ALA A 51 -17.64 -34.35 10.56
C ALA A 51 -17.50 -32.80 10.75
N ASP A 52 -16.94 -32.40 11.86
CA ASP A 52 -16.69 -30.98 12.16
C ASP A 52 -15.35 -30.48 11.61
N ASP A 53 -14.52 -31.35 11.08
CA ASP A 53 -13.25 -31.00 10.52
C ASP A 53 -13.38 -30.46 9.08
N PRO A 54 -12.62 -29.44 8.71
CA PRO A 54 -12.69 -28.83 7.37
C PRO A 54 -12.47 -29.84 6.24
N GLU A 55 -11.61 -30.83 6.44
CA GLU A 55 -11.34 -31.88 5.46
C GLU A 55 -12.60 -32.66 5.05
N TYR A 56 -13.51 -32.86 6.00
CA TYR A 56 -14.78 -33.53 5.70
C TYR A 56 -15.66 -32.64 4.79
N TRP A 57 -15.73 -31.35 5.04
CA TRP A 57 -16.64 -30.46 4.29
C TRP A 57 -16.35 -30.46 2.79
N GLY A 58 -15.06 -30.21 2.43
CA GLY A 58 -14.68 -30.13 1.02
C GLY A 58 -14.81 -31.46 0.29
N LEU A 59 -14.43 -32.56 0.95
CA LEU A 59 -14.55 -33.88 0.35
C LEU A 59 -16.01 -34.33 0.26
N ASP A 60 -16.82 -34.06 1.29
CA ASP A 60 -18.26 -34.47 1.29
C ASP A 60 -19.05 -33.75 0.19
N ALA A 61 -18.68 -32.54 -0.16
CA ALA A 61 -19.32 -31.76 -1.21
C ALA A 61 -19.08 -32.33 -2.63
N LEU A 62 -17.90 -32.89 -2.89
CA LEU A 62 -17.44 -33.24 -4.24
C LEU A 62 -17.25 -34.74 -4.47
N VAL A 63 -16.79 -35.47 -3.46
CA VAL A 63 -16.32 -36.85 -3.61
C VAL A 63 -17.48 -37.84 -3.39
N THR A 64 -17.74 -38.71 -4.34
CA THR A 64 -18.72 -39.80 -4.19
C THR A 64 -18.12 -40.92 -3.33
N ASP A 65 -18.98 -41.81 -2.83
CA ASP A 65 -18.53 -43.00 -2.08
C ASP A 65 -17.74 -43.99 -2.93
N GLU A 66 -18.03 -44.06 -4.22
CA GLU A 66 -17.28 -44.87 -5.17
C GLU A 66 -15.88 -44.31 -5.44
N MET A 67 -15.76 -42.97 -5.61
CA MET A 67 -14.48 -42.30 -5.70
C MET A 67 -13.66 -42.50 -4.42
N ALA A 68 -14.28 -42.40 -3.25
CA ALA A 68 -13.61 -42.61 -1.98
C ALA A 68 -13.11 -44.07 -1.85
N ASP A 69 -13.85 -45.07 -2.28
CA ASP A 69 -13.43 -46.48 -2.29
C ASP A 69 -12.18 -46.68 -3.17
N VAL A 70 -12.16 -46.10 -4.36
CA VAL A 70 -10.98 -46.17 -5.24
C VAL A 70 -9.79 -45.45 -4.60
N ALA A 71 -9.97 -44.22 -4.12
CA ALA A 71 -8.90 -43.43 -3.49
C ALA A 71 -8.29 -44.12 -2.28
N LEU A 72 -9.11 -44.72 -1.40
CA LEU A 72 -8.64 -45.49 -0.23
C LEU A 72 -7.78 -46.67 -0.62
N LYS A 73 -8.06 -47.33 -1.77
CA LYS A 73 -7.26 -48.47 -2.28
C LYS A 73 -5.97 -47.98 -2.99
N MET A 74 -5.96 -46.79 -3.52
CA MET A 74 -4.76 -46.24 -4.15
C MET A 74 -3.61 -46.07 -3.14
N GLY A 75 -3.92 -45.56 -1.95
CA GLY A 75 -2.94 -45.15 -0.97
C GLY A 75 -2.21 -43.90 -1.39
N VAL A 76 -1.86 -43.08 -0.41
CA VAL A 76 -1.25 -41.74 -0.65
C VAL A 76 0.14 -41.88 -1.27
N ARG A 77 0.41 -41.09 -2.32
CA ARG A 77 1.70 -41.00 -3.05
C ARG A 77 2.22 -42.33 -3.62
N LYS A 78 1.32 -43.25 -3.95
CA LYS A 78 1.66 -44.56 -4.56
C LYS A 78 1.19 -44.59 -6.02
N PRO A 79 2.07 -44.23 -6.99
CA PRO A 79 1.68 -44.27 -8.41
C PRO A 79 1.22 -45.66 -8.84
N LYS A 80 0.12 -45.75 -9.58
CA LYS A 80 -0.46 -47.02 -10.06
C LYS A 80 -0.96 -46.85 -11.48
N THR A 81 -0.68 -47.85 -12.33
CA THR A 81 -1.33 -47.97 -13.64
C THR A 81 -2.79 -48.37 -13.50
N ILE A 82 -3.57 -48.19 -14.57
CA ILE A 82 -4.96 -48.62 -14.57
C ILE A 82 -5.11 -50.14 -14.34
N GLU A 83 -4.22 -50.96 -14.87
CA GLU A 83 -4.21 -52.41 -14.67
C GLU A 83 -3.99 -52.79 -13.20
N GLN A 84 -3.12 -52.05 -12.50
CA GLN A 84 -2.90 -52.25 -11.06
C GLN A 84 -4.16 -51.88 -10.27
N LEU A 85 -4.84 -50.81 -10.68
CA LEU A 85 -6.05 -50.32 -10.04
C LEU A 85 -7.23 -51.28 -10.30
N MET A 86 -7.39 -51.82 -11.50
CA MET A 86 -8.38 -52.87 -11.82
C MET A 86 -8.22 -54.07 -10.87
N LYS A 87 -7.00 -54.55 -10.62
CA LYS A 87 -6.73 -55.65 -9.68
C LYS A 87 -7.13 -55.30 -8.25
N LEU A 88 -6.90 -54.08 -7.82
CA LEU A 88 -7.18 -53.60 -6.45
C LEU A 88 -8.68 -53.34 -6.23
N THR A 89 -9.32 -52.71 -7.22
CA THR A 89 -10.72 -52.30 -7.13
C THR A 89 -11.69 -53.39 -7.54
N LYS A 90 -11.25 -54.33 -8.38
CA LYS A 90 -12.05 -55.35 -9.07
C LYS A 90 -13.08 -54.75 -10.02
N MET A 91 -12.81 -53.57 -10.54
CA MET A 91 -13.65 -52.89 -11.54
C MET A 91 -13.15 -53.22 -12.94
N GLU A 92 -14.07 -53.23 -13.91
CA GLU A 92 -13.75 -53.30 -15.32
C GLU A 92 -13.07 -52.01 -15.79
N ARG A 93 -12.34 -52.09 -16.91
CA ARG A 93 -11.49 -50.99 -17.41
C ARG A 93 -12.28 -49.70 -17.69
N GLU A 94 -13.39 -49.79 -18.47
CA GLU A 94 -14.14 -48.60 -18.88
C GLU A 94 -14.75 -47.82 -17.72
N PRO A 95 -15.53 -48.44 -16.80
CA PRO A 95 -16.05 -47.73 -15.65
C PRO A 95 -14.98 -47.17 -14.72
N LEU A 96 -13.88 -47.92 -14.53
CA LEU A 96 -12.75 -47.43 -13.73
C LEU A 96 -12.05 -46.24 -14.40
N GLN A 97 -11.80 -46.27 -15.73
CA GLN A 97 -11.21 -45.14 -16.45
C GLN A 97 -12.06 -43.88 -16.32
N LYS A 98 -13.39 -44.03 -16.55
CA LYS A 98 -14.32 -42.91 -16.41
C LYS A 98 -14.26 -42.31 -15.01
N LEU A 99 -14.24 -43.11 -13.98
CA LEU A 99 -14.19 -42.69 -12.59
C LEU A 99 -12.86 -41.99 -12.27
N LEU A 100 -11.73 -42.51 -12.76
CA LEU A 100 -10.41 -41.91 -12.60
C LEU A 100 -10.32 -40.54 -13.31
N ASP A 101 -10.92 -40.43 -14.49
CA ASP A 101 -10.96 -39.18 -15.23
C ASP A 101 -11.82 -38.14 -14.50
N GLU A 102 -12.95 -38.53 -13.92
CA GLU A 102 -13.78 -37.68 -13.07
C GLU A 102 -13.04 -37.27 -11.78
N MET A 103 -12.31 -38.18 -11.10
CA MET A 103 -11.52 -37.87 -9.91
C MET A 103 -10.37 -36.91 -10.25
N ALA A 104 -9.70 -37.05 -11.39
CA ALA A 104 -8.68 -36.15 -11.86
C ALA A 104 -9.27 -34.78 -12.24
N TRP A 105 -10.43 -34.79 -12.90
CA TRP A 105 -11.16 -33.56 -13.23
C TRP A 105 -11.56 -32.78 -11.99
N LEU A 106 -12.00 -33.41 -10.93
CA LEU A 106 -12.29 -32.78 -9.66
C LEU A 106 -11.00 -32.25 -8.98
N GLY A 107 -9.85 -32.87 -9.20
CA GLY A 107 -8.58 -32.57 -8.53
C GLY A 107 -8.34 -33.40 -7.27
N LEU A 108 -9.06 -34.48 -7.10
CA LEU A 108 -8.84 -35.43 -6.01
C LEU A 108 -7.57 -36.25 -6.22
N ILE A 109 -7.30 -36.62 -7.47
CA ILE A 109 -6.09 -37.35 -7.87
C ILE A 109 -5.35 -36.60 -8.96
N GLU A 110 -4.05 -36.87 -9.06
CA GLU A 110 -3.17 -36.45 -10.17
C GLU A 110 -2.72 -37.65 -10.99
N TYR A 111 -2.04 -37.39 -12.11
CA TYR A 111 -1.40 -38.43 -12.91
C TYR A 111 -0.12 -37.90 -13.57
N ASN A 112 0.79 -38.84 -13.89
CA ASN A 112 2.00 -38.55 -14.65
C ASN A 112 2.45 -39.76 -15.47
N TRP A 113 3.48 -39.55 -16.29
CA TRP A 113 4.13 -40.58 -17.12
C TRP A 113 5.60 -40.77 -16.76
N GLU A 114 6.05 -40.21 -15.66
CA GLU A 114 7.44 -40.18 -15.23
C GLU A 114 7.98 -41.57 -14.92
N ASN A 115 9.29 -41.70 -15.07
CA ASN A 115 10.04 -42.91 -14.70
C ASN A 115 11.21 -42.60 -13.74
N LEU A 116 11.04 -41.66 -12.84
CA LEU A 116 12.08 -41.25 -11.87
C LEU A 116 12.48 -42.38 -10.91
N ASP A 117 11.56 -43.29 -10.61
CA ASP A 117 11.79 -44.45 -9.74
C ASP A 117 12.20 -45.72 -10.49
N GLY A 118 12.42 -45.67 -11.82
CA GLY A 118 12.74 -46.80 -12.66
C GLY A 118 11.61 -47.83 -12.84
N LYS A 119 10.42 -47.57 -12.29
CA LYS A 119 9.31 -48.52 -12.32
C LYS A 119 8.27 -48.24 -13.41
N ASN A 120 8.57 -47.33 -14.30
CA ASN A 120 7.69 -46.96 -15.41
C ASN A 120 8.47 -46.84 -16.74
N PRO A 121 9.19 -47.93 -17.16
CA PRO A 121 10.04 -47.90 -18.35
C PRO A 121 9.30 -47.62 -19.64
N ASN A 122 8.00 -47.89 -19.67
CA ASN A 122 7.13 -47.69 -20.84
C ASN A 122 6.43 -46.33 -20.83
N HIS A 123 6.71 -45.48 -19.86
CA HIS A 123 6.03 -44.20 -19.68
C HIS A 123 4.50 -44.29 -19.72
N GLU A 124 3.93 -45.31 -19.05
CA GLU A 124 2.49 -45.51 -18.91
C GLU A 124 1.89 -44.45 -17.99
N LYS A 125 0.65 -44.07 -18.26
CA LYS A 125 -0.09 -43.13 -17.38
C LYS A 125 -0.32 -43.77 -16.00
N ARG A 126 0.21 -43.11 -14.95
CA ARG A 126 0.07 -43.58 -13.56
C ARG A 126 -0.75 -42.55 -12.76
N TYR A 127 -1.78 -43.05 -12.10
CA TYR A 127 -2.67 -42.26 -11.23
C TYR A 127 -2.15 -42.27 -9.79
N ILE A 128 -2.22 -41.14 -9.13
CA ILE A 128 -1.67 -40.90 -7.80
C ILE A 128 -2.70 -40.19 -6.96
N LEU A 129 -2.98 -40.71 -5.77
CA LEU A 129 -3.66 -39.93 -4.73
C LEU A 129 -2.57 -39.04 -4.05
N PRO A 130 -2.56 -37.73 -4.26
CA PRO A 130 -1.51 -36.88 -3.71
C PRO A 130 -1.66 -36.72 -2.19
N LEU A 131 -0.70 -36.07 -1.58
CA LEU A 131 -0.89 -35.46 -0.27
C LEU A 131 -2.04 -34.46 -0.35
N PHE A 132 -2.53 -34.07 0.81
CA PHE A 132 -3.55 -33.07 0.85
C PHE A 132 -3.00 -31.66 0.51
N VAL A 133 -1.89 -31.27 1.14
CA VAL A 133 -1.17 -29.99 0.90
C VAL A 133 0.35 -30.26 0.90
N PRO A 134 1.07 -29.85 -0.17
CA PRO A 134 0.56 -29.46 -1.48
C PRO A 134 0.05 -30.69 -2.27
N GLY A 135 -1.10 -30.53 -2.91
CA GLY A 135 -1.71 -31.61 -3.69
C GLY A 135 -3.21 -31.41 -3.93
N SER A 136 -4.06 -32.37 -3.48
CA SER A 136 -5.48 -32.34 -3.80
C SER A 136 -6.19 -31.08 -3.30
N ALA A 137 -5.80 -30.51 -2.18
CA ALA A 137 -6.41 -29.28 -1.68
C ALA A 137 -6.21 -28.09 -2.64
N GLU A 138 -5.02 -27.97 -3.22
CA GLU A 138 -4.73 -26.98 -4.27
C GLU A 138 -5.55 -27.28 -5.53
N PHE A 139 -5.50 -28.51 -6.03
CA PHE A 139 -6.18 -28.88 -7.28
C PHE A 139 -7.69 -28.69 -7.21
N LEU A 140 -8.31 -28.99 -6.07
CA LEU A 140 -9.72 -28.74 -5.80
C LEU A 140 -10.07 -27.24 -5.89
N ASN A 141 -9.12 -26.34 -5.59
CA ASN A 141 -9.29 -24.90 -5.60
C ASN A 141 -8.71 -24.20 -6.86
N MET A 142 -8.27 -24.92 -7.88
CA MET A 142 -7.69 -24.36 -9.10
C MET A 142 -8.68 -24.25 -10.27
N ARG A 143 -9.98 -24.24 -9.99
CA ARG A 143 -11.03 -24.04 -11.00
C ARG A 143 -12.14 -23.17 -10.44
N ARG A 144 -12.34 -22.01 -11.03
CA ARG A 144 -13.32 -21.01 -10.56
C ARG A 144 -14.74 -21.57 -10.53
N SER A 145 -15.17 -22.24 -11.60
CA SER A 145 -16.51 -22.82 -11.68
C SER A 145 -16.80 -23.85 -10.58
N GLN A 146 -15.79 -24.63 -10.17
CA GLN A 146 -15.92 -25.60 -9.08
C GLN A 146 -16.05 -24.91 -7.72
N ILE A 147 -15.25 -23.88 -7.47
CA ILE A 147 -15.32 -23.10 -6.24
C ILE A 147 -16.65 -22.35 -6.14
N ASP A 148 -17.15 -21.84 -7.27
CA ASP A 148 -18.41 -21.12 -7.30
C ASP A 148 -19.62 -22.03 -7.04
N ALA A 149 -19.58 -23.25 -7.58
CA ALA A 149 -20.61 -24.27 -7.33
C ALA A 149 -20.50 -24.88 -5.92
N HIS A 150 -19.29 -25.02 -5.39
CA HIS A 150 -18.98 -25.71 -4.12
C HIS A 150 -18.05 -24.87 -3.26
N PRO A 151 -18.54 -23.76 -2.68
CA PRO A 151 -17.73 -22.86 -1.87
C PRO A 151 -17.16 -23.50 -0.59
N GLU A 152 -17.68 -24.65 -0.18
CA GLU A 152 -17.15 -25.50 0.89
C GLU A 152 -15.69 -25.86 0.65
N VAL A 153 -15.28 -25.97 -0.61
CA VAL A 153 -13.90 -26.29 -1.02
C VAL A 153 -12.94 -25.17 -0.66
N ALA A 154 -13.34 -23.90 -0.87
CA ALA A 154 -12.54 -22.74 -0.47
C ALA A 154 -12.41 -22.67 1.07
N ALA A 155 -13.52 -22.85 1.78
CA ALA A 155 -13.53 -22.85 3.24
C ALA A 155 -12.64 -23.95 3.84
N PHE A 156 -12.75 -25.16 3.32
CA PHE A 156 -11.96 -26.29 3.72
C PHE A 156 -10.45 -26.04 3.51
N PHE A 157 -10.04 -25.55 2.35
CA PHE A 157 -8.64 -25.27 2.05
C PHE A 157 -8.03 -24.26 3.02
N GLU A 158 -8.73 -23.17 3.27
CA GLU A 158 -8.29 -22.14 4.19
C GLU A 158 -8.24 -22.64 5.65
N ARG A 159 -9.28 -23.32 6.12
CA ARG A 159 -9.39 -23.74 7.54
C ARG A 159 -8.52 -24.93 7.87
N MET A 160 -8.37 -25.86 6.94
CA MET A 160 -7.48 -27.01 7.09
C MET A 160 -6.01 -26.58 7.22
N THR A 161 -5.61 -25.56 6.49
CA THR A 161 -4.25 -25.03 6.57
C THR A 161 -3.96 -24.46 7.97
N MET A 162 -4.92 -23.80 8.59
CA MET A 162 -4.74 -23.19 9.92
C MET A 162 -4.58 -24.25 11.03
N LEU A 163 -5.48 -25.23 11.11
CA LEU A 163 -5.58 -26.16 12.25
C LEU A 163 -4.33 -27.02 12.50
N PRO A 164 -3.76 -27.69 11.50
CA PRO A 164 -2.52 -28.45 11.72
C PRO A 164 -1.31 -27.55 11.89
N LEU A 165 -1.21 -26.44 11.17
CA LEU A 165 -0.02 -25.60 11.19
C LEU A 165 0.19 -24.89 12.52
N GLU A 166 -0.88 -24.57 13.25
CA GLU A 166 -0.84 -24.06 14.61
C GLU A 166 0.03 -24.95 15.54
N LYS A 167 -0.09 -26.28 15.38
CA LYS A 167 0.65 -27.24 16.22
C LYS A 167 2.01 -27.59 15.63
N ILE A 168 2.14 -27.64 14.32
CA ILE A 168 3.31 -28.12 13.62
C ILE A 168 4.38 -27.02 13.49
N THR A 169 3.98 -25.77 13.23
CA THR A 169 4.90 -24.65 13.00
C THR A 169 5.99 -24.52 14.09
N PRO A 170 5.66 -24.59 15.41
CA PRO A 170 6.66 -24.53 16.45
C PRO A 170 7.60 -25.74 16.52
N MET A 171 7.25 -26.85 15.89
CA MET A 171 8.01 -28.09 15.91
C MET A 171 8.97 -28.27 14.74
N VAL A 172 8.82 -27.47 13.69
CA VAL A 172 9.66 -27.52 12.49
C VAL A 172 10.86 -26.60 12.64
N PRO A 173 12.08 -27.03 12.28
CA PRO A 173 13.25 -26.15 12.28
C PRO A 173 13.02 -24.97 11.34
N PRO A 174 13.41 -23.74 11.74
CA PRO A 174 13.27 -22.58 10.88
C PRO A 174 13.97 -22.77 9.54
N GLY A 175 13.18 -22.90 8.48
CA GLY A 175 13.65 -23.15 7.12
C GLY A 175 14.26 -24.54 6.85
N GLY A 176 14.22 -25.44 7.83
CA GLY A 176 14.82 -26.79 7.71
C GLY A 176 14.15 -27.68 6.69
N ALA A 177 13.48 -28.75 7.13
CA ALA A 177 12.88 -29.73 6.20
C ALA A 177 11.78 -29.17 5.26
N GLY A 178 11.30 -27.95 5.50
CA GLY A 178 10.18 -27.38 4.78
C GLY A 178 8.88 -28.18 4.92
N ILE A 179 7.74 -27.55 4.79
CA ILE A 179 6.46 -28.26 4.75
C ILE A 179 5.81 -28.05 3.39
N GLY A 180 6.19 -28.84 2.41
CA GLY A 180 5.63 -28.82 1.09
C GLY A 180 6.15 -27.73 0.16
N MET A 181 6.61 -26.58 0.68
CA MET A 181 7.07 -25.44 -0.12
C MET A 181 8.45 -24.97 0.32
N HIS A 182 9.20 -24.40 -0.62
CA HIS A 182 10.54 -23.86 -0.41
C HIS A 182 10.67 -22.52 -1.17
N VAL A 183 11.16 -21.48 -0.49
CA VAL A 183 11.40 -20.17 -1.12
C VAL A 183 12.62 -20.27 -2.03
N ILE A 184 12.47 -19.86 -3.27
CA ILE A 184 13.56 -19.65 -4.21
C ILE A 184 13.80 -18.14 -4.36
N PRO A 185 15.03 -17.65 -4.17
CA PRO A 185 15.30 -16.23 -4.24
C PRO A 185 15.13 -15.69 -5.66
N VAL A 186 14.84 -14.39 -5.77
CA VAL A 186 14.92 -13.70 -7.06
C VAL A 186 16.33 -13.87 -7.61
N GLU A 187 16.46 -14.37 -8.82
CA GLU A 187 17.75 -14.81 -9.38
C GLU A 187 18.77 -13.67 -9.47
N LYS A 188 18.33 -12.48 -9.86
CA LYS A 188 19.14 -11.26 -9.85
C LYS A 188 19.72 -10.91 -8.47
N ALA A 189 19.04 -11.26 -7.38
CA ALA A 189 19.50 -10.98 -6.02
C ALA A 189 20.66 -11.87 -5.57
N ILE A 190 20.95 -12.96 -6.29
CA ILE A 190 22.02 -13.93 -5.99
C ILE A 190 23.05 -14.07 -7.12
N GLU A 191 22.99 -13.24 -8.16
CA GLU A 191 23.94 -13.29 -9.29
C GLU A 191 25.40 -13.14 -8.86
N THR A 192 25.67 -12.39 -7.81
CA THR A 192 27.02 -12.13 -7.29
C THR A 192 27.48 -13.16 -6.25
N GLU A 193 26.61 -14.07 -5.81
CA GLU A 193 26.92 -15.07 -4.80
C GLU A 193 27.64 -16.27 -5.42
N GLN A 194 28.91 -16.45 -5.07
CA GLN A 194 29.77 -17.51 -5.63
C GLN A 194 29.34 -18.94 -5.22
N GLU A 195 28.64 -19.08 -4.10
CA GLU A 195 28.18 -20.35 -3.56
C GLU A 195 26.76 -20.74 -4.00
N ALA A 196 26.12 -19.94 -4.88
CA ALA A 196 24.78 -20.24 -5.37
C ALA A 196 24.76 -21.55 -6.18
N ILE A 197 23.85 -22.46 -5.82
CA ILE A 197 23.66 -23.74 -6.50
C ILE A 197 22.49 -23.70 -7.47
N GLY A 198 22.47 -24.60 -8.48
CA GLY A 198 21.42 -24.63 -9.50
C GLY A 198 20.00 -24.72 -8.92
N LEU A 199 19.79 -25.51 -7.90
CA LEU A 199 18.47 -25.69 -7.24
C LEU A 199 17.88 -24.39 -6.67
N GLU A 200 18.71 -23.37 -6.45
CA GLU A 200 18.32 -22.06 -5.92
C GLU A 200 17.95 -21.06 -7.05
N LYS A 201 17.94 -21.51 -8.31
CA LYS A 201 17.65 -20.68 -9.49
C LYS A 201 16.39 -21.12 -10.23
N ILE A 202 15.54 -20.17 -10.57
CA ILE A 202 14.33 -20.42 -11.38
C ILE A 202 14.72 -20.94 -12.77
N SER A 203 15.74 -20.33 -13.38
CA SER A 203 16.22 -20.72 -14.70
C SER A 203 16.67 -22.19 -14.75
N TYR A 204 17.30 -22.70 -13.70
CA TYR A 204 17.67 -24.12 -13.60
C TYR A 204 16.44 -25.04 -13.72
N TRP A 205 15.38 -24.73 -12.97
CA TRP A 205 14.17 -25.55 -12.99
C TRP A 205 13.43 -25.45 -14.31
N LEU A 206 13.36 -24.25 -14.94
CA LEU A 206 12.75 -24.11 -16.24
C LEU A 206 13.52 -24.88 -17.32
N HIS A 207 14.85 -24.79 -17.35
CA HIS A 207 15.65 -25.59 -18.31
C HIS A 207 15.49 -27.09 -18.10
N LYS A 208 15.37 -27.54 -16.83
CA LYS A 208 15.13 -28.95 -16.52
C LYS A 208 13.82 -29.50 -17.11
N TYR A 209 12.81 -28.66 -17.25
CA TYR A 209 11.50 -29.00 -17.79
C TYR A 209 11.21 -28.35 -19.15
N GLU A 210 12.28 -28.13 -19.95
CA GLU A 210 12.18 -27.41 -21.22
C GLU A 210 11.01 -27.89 -22.09
N GLY A 211 10.20 -26.92 -22.57
CA GLY A 211 9.03 -27.15 -23.40
C GLY A 211 7.76 -27.64 -22.68
N LYS A 212 7.79 -27.79 -21.35
CA LYS A 212 6.62 -28.24 -20.55
C LYS A 212 6.31 -27.26 -19.43
N TYR A 213 5.65 -26.15 -19.77
CA TYR A 213 5.19 -25.14 -18.82
C TYR A 213 3.71 -24.83 -19.01
N ALA A 214 3.01 -24.61 -17.94
CA ALA A 214 1.63 -24.12 -17.98
C ALA A 214 1.39 -23.08 -16.88
N LYS A 215 0.80 -21.94 -17.24
CA LYS A 215 0.25 -21.02 -16.25
C LYS A 215 -1.08 -21.54 -15.71
N SER A 216 -1.34 -21.33 -14.43
CA SER A 216 -2.54 -21.84 -13.78
C SER A 216 -3.02 -20.92 -12.65
N MET A 217 -4.29 -21.08 -12.32
CA MET A 217 -4.92 -20.34 -11.22
C MET A 217 -4.24 -20.62 -9.88
N CYS A 218 -4.04 -19.59 -9.06
CA CYS A 218 -3.50 -19.74 -7.72
C CYS A 218 -4.61 -20.16 -6.74
N SER A 219 -4.54 -21.38 -6.20
CA SER A 219 -5.50 -21.92 -5.23
C SER A 219 -5.66 -21.07 -3.97
N CYS A 220 -4.54 -20.52 -3.43
CA CYS A 220 -4.59 -19.65 -2.25
C CYS A 220 -5.35 -18.34 -2.52
N ARG A 221 -5.13 -17.70 -3.69
CA ARG A 221 -5.86 -16.49 -4.07
C ARG A 221 -7.34 -16.80 -4.30
N ALA A 222 -7.64 -17.83 -5.06
CA ALA A 222 -9.01 -18.21 -5.41
C ALA A 222 -9.84 -18.54 -4.16
N SER A 223 -9.29 -19.32 -3.25
CA SER A 223 -9.94 -19.67 -1.99
C SER A 223 -10.22 -18.44 -1.12
N ARG A 224 -9.22 -17.58 -0.94
CA ARG A 224 -9.34 -16.34 -0.14
C ARG A 224 -10.32 -15.35 -0.75
N ASP A 225 -10.28 -15.20 -2.07
CA ASP A 225 -11.21 -14.34 -2.80
C ASP A 225 -12.67 -14.82 -2.61
N LYS A 226 -12.92 -16.13 -2.78
CA LYS A 226 -14.24 -16.72 -2.54
C LYS A 226 -14.77 -16.52 -1.14
N LEU A 227 -13.89 -16.48 -0.14
CA LEU A 227 -14.23 -16.23 1.27
C LEU A 227 -14.37 -14.75 1.62
N GLY A 228 -14.26 -13.84 0.65
CA GLY A 228 -14.25 -12.40 0.90
C GLY A 228 -13.00 -11.92 1.65
N GLU A 229 -11.93 -12.68 1.59
CA GLU A 229 -10.67 -12.44 2.29
C GLU A 229 -9.48 -12.15 1.34
N GLY A 230 -9.78 -11.92 0.07
CA GLY A 230 -8.81 -11.60 -0.97
C GLY A 230 -8.16 -10.23 -0.80
N CYS A 231 -7.10 -9.97 -1.57
CA CYS A 231 -6.36 -8.71 -1.54
C CYS A 231 -6.46 -7.91 -2.87
N GLY A 232 -7.31 -8.36 -3.81
CA GLY A 232 -7.56 -7.67 -5.08
C GLY A 232 -6.61 -8.03 -6.22
N ASP A 233 -5.64 -8.91 -5.99
CA ASP A 233 -4.79 -9.41 -7.06
C ASP A 233 -5.57 -10.42 -7.92
N ASP A 234 -5.16 -10.56 -9.19
CA ASP A 234 -5.69 -11.58 -10.08
C ASP A 234 -5.53 -12.97 -9.45
N VAL A 235 -6.61 -13.75 -9.41
CA VAL A 235 -6.61 -15.10 -8.84
C VAL A 235 -6.10 -16.14 -9.84
N GLU A 236 -6.03 -15.79 -11.11
CA GLU A 236 -5.65 -16.67 -12.21
C GLU A 236 -4.19 -16.49 -12.61
N ASN A 237 -3.60 -17.53 -13.18
CA ASN A 237 -2.36 -17.50 -13.96
C ASN A 237 -1.06 -17.16 -13.22
N TRP A 238 -1.06 -17.04 -11.89
CA TRP A 238 0.15 -16.74 -11.12
C TRP A 238 0.99 -17.97 -10.78
N CYS A 239 0.46 -19.18 -10.87
CA CYS A 239 1.20 -20.40 -10.62
C CYS A 239 1.67 -21.00 -11.94
N ILE A 240 2.95 -21.45 -12.00
CA ILE A 240 3.54 -22.08 -13.17
C ILE A 240 3.74 -23.56 -12.85
N ALA A 241 2.97 -24.42 -13.49
CA ALA A 241 3.16 -25.86 -13.45
C ALA A 241 4.26 -26.27 -14.44
N VAL A 242 5.05 -27.28 -14.08
CA VAL A 242 6.20 -27.73 -14.91
C VAL A 242 6.14 -29.26 -15.10
N GLY A 243 6.75 -29.73 -16.20
CA GLY A 243 6.82 -31.15 -16.52
C GLY A 243 5.44 -31.77 -16.75
N ASP A 244 5.24 -33.00 -16.29
CA ASP A 244 3.96 -33.72 -16.44
C ASP A 244 2.81 -33.04 -15.66
N MET A 245 3.11 -32.22 -14.68
CA MET A 245 2.11 -31.40 -14.01
C MET A 245 1.54 -30.31 -14.94
N ALA A 246 2.32 -29.78 -15.87
CA ALA A 246 1.81 -28.86 -16.90
C ALA A 246 0.76 -29.57 -17.77
N ASP A 247 1.04 -30.81 -18.19
CA ASP A 247 0.08 -31.62 -18.96
C ASP A 247 -1.20 -31.89 -18.12
N TYR A 248 -1.05 -32.22 -16.84
CA TYR A 248 -2.18 -32.45 -15.94
C TYR A 248 -3.09 -31.22 -15.80
N VAL A 249 -2.52 -30.05 -15.52
CA VAL A 249 -3.34 -28.84 -15.29
C VAL A 249 -4.03 -28.39 -16.59
N VAL A 250 -3.41 -28.54 -17.74
CA VAL A 250 -4.03 -28.20 -19.03
C VAL A 250 -5.13 -29.20 -19.39
N GLN A 251 -4.87 -30.49 -19.33
CA GLN A 251 -5.86 -31.53 -19.66
C GLN A 251 -7.07 -31.52 -18.72
N THR A 252 -6.91 -31.06 -17.49
CA THR A 252 -7.99 -30.90 -16.51
C THR A 252 -8.57 -29.48 -16.45
N GLN A 253 -8.28 -28.65 -17.44
CA GLN A 253 -8.79 -27.27 -17.60
C GLN A 253 -8.54 -26.37 -16.38
N ARG A 254 -7.35 -26.46 -15.80
CA ARG A 254 -6.85 -25.64 -14.68
C ARG A 254 -5.81 -24.64 -15.12
N GLY A 255 -5.34 -24.69 -16.36
CA GLY A 255 -4.28 -23.86 -16.87
C GLY A 255 -4.14 -23.93 -18.37
N GLU A 256 -3.19 -23.18 -18.89
CA GLU A 256 -2.86 -23.06 -20.33
C GLU A 256 -1.36 -23.24 -20.51
N TYR A 257 -0.96 -23.92 -21.60
CA TYR A 257 0.46 -24.01 -21.97
C TYR A 257 1.03 -22.63 -22.25
N ILE A 258 2.27 -22.43 -21.84
CA ILE A 258 3.03 -21.22 -22.09
C ILE A 258 4.45 -21.56 -22.55
N THR A 259 5.07 -20.60 -23.22
CA THR A 259 6.48 -20.68 -23.60
C THR A 259 7.42 -20.31 -22.44
N TYR A 260 8.72 -20.53 -22.63
CA TYR A 260 9.76 -20.11 -21.68
C TYR A 260 9.71 -18.59 -21.45
N ASP A 261 9.61 -17.82 -22.55
CA ASP A 261 9.60 -16.35 -22.46
C ASP A 261 8.37 -15.81 -21.75
N GLU A 262 7.20 -16.41 -21.97
CA GLU A 262 5.98 -16.05 -21.21
C GLU A 262 6.09 -16.40 -19.73
N ALA A 263 6.70 -17.55 -19.38
CA ALA A 263 6.97 -17.89 -17.99
C ALA A 263 7.91 -16.86 -17.34
N MET A 264 9.00 -16.49 -18.00
CA MET A 264 9.93 -15.48 -17.52
C MET A 264 9.28 -14.11 -17.38
N ALA A 265 8.37 -13.73 -18.28
CA ALA A 265 7.60 -12.49 -18.18
C ALA A 265 6.70 -12.49 -16.95
N ILE A 266 6.03 -13.61 -16.63
CA ILE A 266 5.22 -13.76 -15.41
C ILE A 266 6.09 -13.65 -14.15
N PHE A 267 7.29 -14.26 -14.12
CA PHE A 267 8.20 -14.11 -12.99
C PHE A 267 8.67 -12.67 -12.82
N LYS A 268 9.04 -11.99 -13.90
CA LYS A 268 9.41 -10.58 -13.86
C LYS A 268 8.26 -9.71 -13.31
N GLN A 269 7.06 -9.93 -13.80
CA GLN A 269 5.87 -9.22 -13.32
C GLN A 269 5.59 -9.51 -11.84
N ALA A 270 5.79 -10.75 -11.38
CA ALA A 270 5.66 -11.12 -9.97
C ALA A 270 6.69 -10.39 -9.10
N GLU A 271 7.95 -10.28 -9.55
CA GLU A 271 9.00 -9.51 -8.89
C GLU A 271 8.64 -8.02 -8.79
N ASP A 272 8.09 -7.44 -9.86
CA ASP A 272 7.66 -6.05 -9.89
C ASP A 272 6.50 -5.78 -8.92
N ASN A 273 5.64 -6.77 -8.71
CA ASN A 273 4.57 -6.72 -7.70
C ASN A 273 5.05 -7.09 -6.27
N GLY A 274 6.31 -7.48 -6.07
CA GLY A 274 6.86 -7.86 -4.77
C GLY A 274 6.39 -9.25 -4.29
N PHE A 275 6.01 -10.14 -5.21
CA PHE A 275 5.63 -11.51 -4.89
C PHE A 275 6.85 -12.40 -4.66
N VAL A 276 6.65 -13.48 -3.92
CA VAL A 276 7.71 -14.42 -3.53
C VAL A 276 7.61 -15.67 -4.38
N HIS A 277 8.72 -16.07 -4.97
CA HIS A 277 8.81 -17.33 -5.67
C HIS A 277 8.96 -18.48 -4.67
N GLN A 278 8.15 -19.52 -4.85
CA GLN A 278 8.24 -20.76 -4.09
C GLN A 278 8.14 -21.95 -5.00
N ILE A 279 8.96 -22.96 -4.75
CA ILE A 279 8.88 -24.27 -5.41
C ILE A 279 8.27 -25.30 -4.48
N THR A 280 7.67 -26.32 -5.07
CA THR A 280 7.18 -27.46 -4.28
C THR A 280 8.35 -28.29 -3.76
N ASN A 281 8.26 -28.72 -2.50
CA ASN A 281 9.32 -29.48 -1.80
C ASN A 281 8.73 -30.76 -1.19
N ILE A 282 8.34 -31.72 -2.05
CA ILE A 282 7.74 -33.00 -1.66
C ILE A 282 8.39 -34.20 -2.29
N ASP A 283 9.18 -34.05 -3.35
CA ASP A 283 9.83 -35.14 -4.09
C ASP A 283 11.37 -35.04 -4.03
N GLY A 284 11.91 -34.27 -3.09
CA GLY A 284 13.35 -34.02 -2.98
C GLY A 284 13.89 -33.19 -4.15
N GLU A 285 15.20 -33.27 -4.37
CA GLU A 285 15.93 -32.48 -5.36
C GLU A 285 15.65 -32.91 -6.83
N GLN A 286 15.01 -34.04 -7.00
CA GLN A 286 14.80 -34.60 -8.34
C GLN A 286 13.63 -33.96 -9.08
N LYS A 287 12.63 -33.48 -8.37
CA LYS A 287 11.37 -33.04 -8.97
C LYS A 287 10.71 -31.90 -8.21
N ILE A 288 10.11 -30.97 -8.97
CA ILE A 288 9.11 -30.02 -8.50
C ILE A 288 7.85 -30.15 -9.37
N PHE A 289 6.69 -29.77 -8.83
CA PHE A 289 5.44 -29.73 -9.60
C PHE A 289 5.21 -28.38 -10.26
N GLY A 290 5.70 -27.34 -9.60
CA GLY A 290 5.48 -25.99 -10.07
C GLY A 290 6.22 -24.96 -9.26
N ILE A 291 6.17 -23.75 -9.77
CA ILE A 291 6.75 -22.54 -9.18
C ILE A 291 5.61 -21.55 -8.95
N CYS A 292 5.40 -21.19 -7.69
CA CYS A 292 4.36 -20.25 -7.28
C CYS A 292 4.91 -18.82 -7.21
N ASN A 293 4.07 -17.84 -7.56
CA ASN A 293 4.33 -16.40 -7.38
C ASN A 293 3.42 -15.87 -6.25
N CYS A 294 3.90 -15.95 -5.02
CA CYS A 294 3.09 -15.88 -3.82
C CYS A 294 2.94 -14.45 -3.29
N ASN A 295 1.70 -13.99 -3.15
CA ASN A 295 1.39 -12.81 -2.37
C ASN A 295 1.27 -13.18 -0.88
N VAL A 296 2.03 -12.53 -0.02
CA VAL A 296 2.05 -12.81 1.42
C VAL A 296 0.69 -12.60 2.11
N ASN A 297 -0.16 -11.74 1.54
CA ASN A 297 -1.47 -11.46 2.14
C ASN A 297 -2.46 -12.62 2.00
N VAL A 298 -2.23 -13.53 1.05
CA VAL A 298 -3.16 -14.63 0.74
C VAL A 298 -2.51 -16.01 0.78
N CYS A 299 -1.19 -16.13 0.59
CA CYS A 299 -0.51 -17.42 0.51
C CYS A 299 -0.54 -18.17 1.85
N ASN A 300 -1.07 -19.39 1.84
CA ASN A 300 -1.18 -20.23 3.04
C ASN A 300 0.18 -20.62 3.62
N ALA A 301 1.20 -20.83 2.79
CA ALA A 301 2.55 -21.15 3.27
C ALA A 301 3.26 -19.94 3.89
N LEU A 302 3.16 -18.76 3.28
CA LEU A 302 3.86 -17.55 3.77
C LEU A 302 3.18 -16.89 4.97
N ARG A 303 1.85 -16.96 5.09
CA ARG A 303 1.12 -16.37 6.21
C ARG A 303 1.38 -17.02 7.56
N THR A 304 1.82 -18.27 7.58
CA THR A 304 2.00 -19.04 8.83
C THR A 304 2.91 -18.34 9.85
N SER A 305 4.00 -17.73 9.40
CA SER A 305 4.90 -17.01 10.29
C SER A 305 4.24 -15.76 10.91
N GLN A 306 3.33 -15.13 10.18
CA GLN A 306 2.59 -13.99 10.67
C GLN A 306 1.46 -14.42 11.61
N MET A 307 0.71 -15.47 11.23
CA MET A 307 -0.38 -15.99 12.03
C MET A 307 0.08 -16.49 13.40
N PHE A 308 1.21 -17.21 13.43
CA PHE A 308 1.72 -17.87 14.63
C PHE A 308 2.91 -17.14 15.26
N ASN A 309 3.26 -15.97 14.75
CA ASN A 309 4.43 -15.19 15.20
C ASN A 309 5.72 -16.03 15.31
N THR A 310 5.95 -16.92 14.35
CA THR A 310 7.11 -17.81 14.25
C THR A 310 7.99 -17.43 13.06
N PRO A 311 9.27 -17.84 13.03
CA PRO A 311 10.03 -17.86 11.79
C PRO A 311 9.32 -18.68 10.72
N ASN A 312 9.41 -18.25 9.46
CA ASN A 312 8.71 -18.94 8.37
C ASN A 312 9.32 -20.32 8.10
N MET A 313 8.48 -21.31 7.88
CA MET A 313 8.89 -22.67 7.54
C MET A 313 9.38 -22.78 6.08
N SER A 314 8.89 -21.91 5.20
CA SER A 314 9.33 -21.81 3.81
C SER A 314 10.34 -20.67 3.68
N ARG A 315 11.60 -20.99 3.47
CA ARG A 315 12.68 -20.03 3.28
C ARG A 315 13.77 -20.58 2.37
N SER A 316 14.68 -19.72 1.92
CA SER A 316 15.90 -20.11 1.19
C SER A 316 17.13 -20.17 2.10
N ALA A 317 18.28 -20.52 1.53
CA ALA A 317 19.57 -20.50 2.21
C ALA A 317 20.07 -19.09 2.55
N TYR A 318 19.41 -18.05 2.05
CA TYR A 318 19.89 -16.69 2.10
C TYR A 318 19.27 -15.87 3.23
N VAL A 319 20.04 -14.87 3.68
CA VAL A 319 19.61 -13.85 4.63
C VAL A 319 20.02 -12.49 4.07
N ALA A 320 19.13 -11.51 4.17
CA ALA A 320 19.43 -10.14 3.76
C ALA A 320 20.29 -9.44 4.83
N ALA A 321 21.28 -8.66 4.38
CA ALA A 321 22.06 -7.74 5.20
C ALA A 321 22.04 -6.33 4.61
N VAL A 322 22.14 -5.32 5.48
CA VAL A 322 22.06 -3.90 5.08
C VAL A 322 23.42 -3.24 5.33
N GLU A 323 23.96 -2.62 4.29
CA GLU A 323 25.08 -1.69 4.39
C GLU A 323 24.54 -0.31 4.81
N THR A 324 24.59 0.00 6.11
CA THR A 324 23.96 1.19 6.70
C THR A 324 24.48 2.50 6.12
N GLU A 325 25.74 2.54 5.68
CA GLU A 325 26.35 3.74 5.07
C GLU A 325 25.77 4.05 3.66
N LYS A 326 25.30 3.03 2.96
CA LYS A 326 24.63 3.21 1.67
C LYS A 326 23.13 3.46 1.84
N CYS A 327 22.56 2.97 2.94
CA CYS A 327 21.13 3.06 3.18
C CYS A 327 20.68 4.52 3.39
N VAL A 328 19.55 4.87 2.83
CA VAL A 328 18.94 6.21 2.90
C VAL A 328 17.56 6.18 3.57
N ALA A 329 17.22 5.11 4.25
CA ALA A 329 15.94 4.95 4.95
C ALA A 329 14.71 5.25 4.06
N CYS A 330 14.75 4.94 2.78
CA CYS A 330 13.61 5.17 1.89
C CYS A 330 12.41 4.26 2.20
N GLY A 331 12.63 3.14 2.90
CA GLY A 331 11.56 2.23 3.33
C GLY A 331 11.10 1.22 2.27
N ARG A 332 11.60 1.26 1.03
CA ARG A 332 11.14 0.33 -0.03
C ARG A 332 11.32 -1.14 0.31
N CYS A 333 12.43 -1.49 0.92
CA CYS A 333 12.68 -2.85 1.39
C CYS A 333 11.73 -3.26 2.52
N VAL A 334 11.30 -2.31 3.37
CA VAL A 334 10.33 -2.53 4.44
C VAL A 334 8.93 -2.77 3.85
N GLU A 335 8.49 -1.89 2.96
CA GLU A 335 7.17 -1.94 2.30
C GLU A 335 6.96 -3.24 1.51
N ASN A 336 8.03 -3.72 0.87
CA ASN A 336 7.99 -4.91 0.03
C ASN A 336 8.47 -6.19 0.75
N CYS A 337 8.82 -6.14 2.03
CA CYS A 337 9.26 -7.32 2.76
C CYS A 337 8.06 -8.24 3.07
N PRO A 338 7.95 -9.41 2.42
CA PRO A 338 6.81 -10.31 2.63
C PRO A 338 6.81 -10.95 4.02
N ALA A 339 7.98 -11.10 4.64
CA ALA A 339 8.12 -11.72 5.96
C ALA A 339 8.11 -10.72 7.12
N GLY A 340 8.05 -9.40 6.84
CA GLY A 340 8.17 -8.39 7.88
C GLY A 340 9.52 -8.41 8.61
N ALA A 341 10.56 -8.90 7.95
CA ALA A 341 11.90 -9.01 8.53
C ALA A 341 12.69 -7.69 8.46
N VAL A 342 12.40 -6.86 7.48
CA VAL A 342 13.06 -5.56 7.30
C VAL A 342 12.26 -4.46 7.99
N LYS A 343 12.96 -3.64 8.77
CA LYS A 343 12.39 -2.52 9.51
C LYS A 343 13.19 -1.26 9.22
N LEU A 344 12.59 -0.08 9.40
CA LEU A 344 13.36 1.16 9.45
C LEU A 344 13.89 1.36 10.87
N GLY A 345 15.19 1.52 10.98
CA GLY A 345 15.91 1.78 12.20
C GLY A 345 16.50 3.18 12.24
N GLN A 346 16.91 3.58 13.42
CA GLN A 346 17.62 4.82 13.67
C GLN A 346 19.12 4.60 13.52
N LYS A 347 19.79 5.38 12.66
CA LYS A 347 21.24 5.32 12.47
C LYS A 347 21.98 6.14 13.53
N LEU A 348 21.40 7.25 13.96
CA LEU A 348 22.00 8.10 15.00
C LEU A 348 21.92 7.41 16.37
N CYS A 349 23.01 7.52 17.14
CA CYS A 349 23.05 7.04 18.53
C CYS A 349 22.23 7.94 19.46
N THR A 350 21.75 7.36 20.56
CA THR A 350 21.25 8.12 21.71
C THR A 350 22.38 8.34 22.71
N LYS A 351 22.15 9.17 23.75
CA LYS A 351 23.10 9.36 24.86
C LYS A 351 23.38 8.05 25.62
N ASP A 352 22.42 7.14 25.58
CA ASP A 352 22.51 5.83 26.26
C ASP A 352 23.12 4.73 25.35
N GLY A 353 23.57 5.09 24.16
CA GLY A 353 24.14 4.16 23.18
C GLY A 353 23.26 3.97 21.95
N TYR A 354 23.49 2.89 21.21
CA TYR A 354 22.71 2.53 20.02
C TYR A 354 21.36 1.98 20.41
N ILE A 355 20.33 2.27 19.60
CA ILE A 355 19.00 1.67 19.75
C ILE A 355 19.09 0.21 19.31
N GLU A 356 18.83 -0.70 20.24
CA GLU A 356 18.68 -2.12 19.95
C GLU A 356 17.21 -2.42 19.59
N TYR A 357 17.03 -3.21 18.55
CA TYR A 357 15.71 -3.65 18.10
C TYR A 357 15.52 -5.12 18.44
N PRO A 358 14.39 -5.51 19.05
CA PRO A 358 14.14 -6.88 19.42
C PRO A 358 14.10 -7.78 18.17
N ARG A 359 14.83 -8.86 18.15
CA ARG A 359 14.71 -9.91 17.16
C ARG A 359 13.53 -10.82 17.48
N ALA A 360 13.02 -11.53 16.47
CA ALA A 360 12.00 -12.55 16.68
C ALA A 360 12.55 -13.70 17.54
N GLU A 361 11.74 -14.17 18.50
CA GLU A 361 12.06 -15.39 19.26
C GLU A 361 12.06 -16.62 18.34
N LEU A 362 12.88 -17.61 18.65
CA LEU A 362 12.92 -18.87 17.91
C LEU A 362 12.03 -19.93 18.57
N PRO A 363 11.43 -20.84 17.79
CA PRO A 363 10.59 -21.91 18.34
C PRO A 363 11.30 -22.83 19.33
N ASP A 364 12.62 -22.88 19.32
CA ASP A 364 13.42 -23.69 20.25
C ASP A 364 13.92 -22.94 21.50
N GLU A 365 13.65 -21.63 21.59
CA GLU A 365 14.01 -20.79 22.75
C GLU A 365 12.91 -20.77 23.82
N VAL A 366 11.65 -20.82 23.40
CA VAL A 366 10.49 -20.73 24.28
C VAL A 366 9.41 -21.74 23.89
N LYS A 367 8.49 -22.02 24.82
CA LYS A 367 7.29 -22.79 24.50
C LYS A 367 6.28 -21.89 23.80
N TRP A 368 5.96 -22.24 22.56
CA TRP A 368 4.92 -21.55 21.80
C TRP A 368 3.53 -21.99 22.23
N GLY A 369 2.63 -21.04 22.31
CA GLY A 369 1.22 -21.23 22.61
C GLY A 369 0.39 -20.03 22.18
N PRO A 370 -0.94 -20.03 22.43
CA PRO A 370 -1.83 -18.94 22.04
C PRO A 370 -1.40 -17.55 22.49
N GLU A 371 -0.72 -17.47 23.65
CA GLU A 371 -0.21 -16.21 24.20
C GLU A 371 0.92 -15.57 23.37
N LYS A 372 1.56 -16.37 22.49
CA LYS A 372 2.61 -15.90 21.57
C LYS A 372 2.06 -15.54 20.20
N TRP A 373 0.82 -15.90 19.88
CA TRP A 373 0.24 -15.69 18.59
C TRP A 373 -0.49 -14.33 18.54
N ASN A 374 -0.43 -13.71 17.38
CA ASN A 374 -1.23 -12.52 17.15
C ASN A 374 -2.56 -12.94 16.54
N ILE A 375 -3.65 -12.75 17.29
CA ILE A 375 -5.02 -13.11 16.89
C ILE A 375 -5.45 -12.34 15.65
N ASP A 376 -5.00 -11.10 15.54
CA ASP A 376 -5.37 -10.18 14.46
C ASP A 376 -4.24 -10.03 13.43
N TYR A 377 -3.80 -11.15 12.88
CA TYR A 377 -2.68 -11.19 11.93
C TYR A 377 -2.95 -10.39 10.64
N ARG A 378 -4.22 -10.25 10.25
CA ARG A 378 -4.60 -9.51 9.04
C ARG A 378 -4.30 -8.03 9.17
N ASP A 379 -4.51 -7.48 10.36
CA ASP A 379 -4.38 -6.06 10.64
C ASP A 379 -3.04 -5.71 11.29
N ARG A 380 -2.45 -6.63 12.04
CA ARG A 380 -1.30 -6.35 12.91
C ARG A 380 0.01 -7.00 12.51
N ASN A 381 0.05 -8.05 11.72
CA ASN A 381 1.32 -8.75 11.49
C ASN A 381 2.26 -8.05 10.51
N ARG A 382 1.77 -7.20 9.63
CA ARG A 382 2.61 -6.22 8.95
C ARG A 382 3.04 -5.05 9.85
N ILE A 383 2.38 -4.85 10.96
CA ILE A 383 2.74 -3.86 11.97
C ILE A 383 4.03 -4.24 12.69
N ASN A 384 4.43 -5.49 12.70
CA ASN A 384 5.76 -5.90 13.16
C ASN A 384 6.88 -5.42 12.23
N CYS A 385 6.53 -4.87 11.05
CA CYS A 385 7.39 -4.01 10.25
C CYS A 385 7.23 -2.56 10.69
N TYR A 386 7.48 -2.27 11.95
CA TYR A 386 7.46 -0.89 12.41
C TYR A 386 8.54 -0.10 11.67
N ASP A 387 8.16 1.05 11.16
CA ASP A 387 9.08 2.13 10.90
C ASP A 387 9.60 2.65 12.24
N THR A 388 10.45 1.86 12.89
CA THR A 388 11.04 2.22 14.16
C THR A 388 12.16 3.21 13.90
N GLY A 389 11.91 4.48 14.18
CA GLY A 389 12.96 5.49 14.14
C GLY A 389 13.42 5.87 12.72
N THR A 390 12.49 6.05 11.81
CA THR A 390 12.76 6.58 10.46
C THR A 390 13.32 8.00 10.49
N ALA A 391 13.88 8.46 9.36
CA ALA A 391 14.27 9.85 9.19
C ALA A 391 13.08 10.79 9.48
N PRO A 392 13.21 11.77 10.40
CA PRO A 392 12.09 12.63 10.80
C PRO A 392 11.42 13.37 9.64
N CYS A 393 12.21 13.75 8.62
CA CYS A 393 11.70 14.40 7.41
C CYS A 393 10.74 13.50 6.60
N LYS A 394 10.96 12.18 6.58
CA LYS A 394 10.03 11.22 5.97
C LYS A 394 8.76 11.08 6.80
N THR A 395 8.90 10.96 8.11
CA THR A 395 7.76 10.79 9.04
C THR A 395 6.83 11.99 9.04
N ALA A 396 7.38 13.21 9.03
CA ALA A 396 6.61 14.45 9.03
C ALA A 396 5.89 14.73 7.70
N CYS A 397 6.32 14.11 6.60
CA CYS A 397 5.66 14.25 5.31
C CYS A 397 4.37 13.42 5.28
N PRO A 398 3.18 13.98 5.00
CA PRO A 398 1.93 13.24 4.92
C PRO A 398 1.95 12.11 3.87
N ALA A 399 2.68 12.32 2.77
CA ALA A 399 2.88 11.31 1.73
C ALA A 399 4.07 10.38 2.01
N HIS A 400 4.79 10.56 3.12
CA HIS A 400 5.96 9.76 3.50
C HIS A 400 7.04 9.64 2.41
N ILE A 401 7.29 10.73 1.68
CA ILE A 401 8.31 10.77 0.62
C ILE A 401 9.69 10.42 1.20
N ALA A 402 10.46 9.64 0.46
CA ALA A 402 11.81 9.22 0.84
C ALA A 402 12.83 10.37 0.72
N VAL A 403 12.70 11.38 1.59
CA VAL A 403 13.47 12.63 1.53
C VAL A 403 14.97 12.38 1.53
N GLN A 404 15.48 11.63 2.51
CA GLN A 404 16.89 11.30 2.62
C GLN A 404 17.42 10.61 1.34
N GLY A 405 16.55 9.80 0.68
CA GLY A 405 16.86 9.10 -0.55
C GLY A 405 17.12 10.02 -1.73
N TYR A 406 16.16 10.91 -2.02
CA TYR A 406 16.32 11.80 -3.16
C TYR A 406 17.39 12.87 -2.94
N LEU A 407 17.63 13.31 -1.70
CA LEU A 407 18.75 14.18 -1.38
C LEU A 407 20.09 13.50 -1.72
N LYS A 408 20.26 12.22 -1.36
CA LYS A 408 21.48 11.47 -1.66
C LYS A 408 21.68 11.24 -3.16
N LEU A 409 20.60 10.95 -3.90
CA LEU A 409 20.65 10.84 -5.37
C LEU A 409 21.01 12.18 -6.03
N ALA A 410 20.41 13.27 -5.55
CA ALA A 410 20.72 14.61 -6.03
C ALA A 410 22.18 15.00 -5.76
N ALA A 411 22.73 14.64 -4.59
CA ALA A 411 24.16 14.83 -4.27
C ALA A 411 25.09 14.13 -5.28
N GLN A 412 24.62 13.05 -5.90
CA GLN A 412 25.36 12.28 -6.93
C GLN A 412 25.06 12.76 -8.36
N GLY A 413 24.25 13.80 -8.56
CA GLY A 413 23.79 14.25 -9.86
C GLY A 413 22.76 13.34 -10.55
N LYS A 414 22.21 12.35 -9.84
CA LYS A 414 21.22 11.40 -10.34
C LYS A 414 19.81 11.97 -10.19
N TYR A 415 19.54 13.05 -10.93
CA TYR A 415 18.28 13.81 -10.75
C TYR A 415 17.05 13.03 -11.27
N ARG A 416 17.20 12.24 -12.34
CA ARG A 416 16.12 11.41 -12.89
C ARG A 416 15.69 10.33 -11.90
N GLU A 417 16.64 9.64 -11.30
CA GLU A 417 16.39 8.62 -10.28
C GLU A 417 15.83 9.25 -8.99
N ALA A 418 16.27 10.46 -8.65
CA ALA A 418 15.70 11.23 -7.54
C ALA A 418 14.23 11.58 -7.79
N LEU A 419 13.89 12.04 -9.00
CA LEU A 419 12.53 12.32 -9.44
C LEU A 419 11.66 11.05 -9.40
N GLN A 420 12.16 9.96 -9.95
CA GLN A 420 11.51 8.66 -9.92
C GLN A 420 11.19 8.22 -8.48
N LEU A 421 12.12 8.45 -7.53
CA LEU A 421 11.90 8.12 -6.13
C LEU A 421 10.83 8.99 -5.49
N ILE A 422 10.78 10.29 -5.81
CA ILE A 422 9.74 11.20 -5.32
C ILE A 422 8.36 10.78 -5.84
N LYS A 423 8.23 10.49 -7.14
CA LYS A 423 6.96 10.19 -7.80
C LYS A 423 6.27 8.91 -7.30
N ARG A 424 6.96 8.04 -6.61
CA ARG A 424 6.34 6.89 -5.93
C ARG A 424 5.32 7.29 -4.88
N GLU A 425 5.55 8.42 -4.21
CA GLU A 425 4.71 8.91 -3.12
C GLU A 425 4.01 10.24 -3.45
N ASN A 426 4.50 10.94 -4.46
CA ASN A 426 4.00 12.25 -4.85
C ASN A 426 4.07 12.42 -6.38
N PRO A 427 2.94 12.31 -7.09
CA PRO A 427 2.89 12.49 -8.54
C PRO A 427 3.11 13.93 -9.01
N PHE A 428 3.07 14.92 -8.09
CA PHE A 428 3.17 16.36 -8.38
C PHE A 428 4.35 17.03 -7.66
N PRO A 429 5.60 16.58 -7.89
CA PRO A 429 6.76 17.14 -7.20
C PRO A 429 7.08 18.58 -7.57
N ALA A 430 6.82 19.01 -8.82
CA ALA A 430 7.06 20.37 -9.27
C ALA A 430 6.06 21.37 -8.66
N VAL A 431 4.79 20.97 -8.53
CA VAL A 431 3.77 21.71 -7.77
C VAL A 431 4.18 21.82 -6.30
N CYS A 432 4.46 20.68 -5.65
CA CYS A 432 4.83 20.65 -4.23
C CYS A 432 6.13 21.41 -3.94
N GLY A 433 7.10 21.46 -4.87
CA GLY A 433 8.33 22.25 -4.73
C GLY A 433 8.12 23.76 -4.80
N ARG A 434 6.88 24.23 -5.03
CA ARG A 434 6.50 25.65 -5.08
C ARG A 434 5.58 26.09 -3.97
N ILE A 435 4.75 25.19 -3.44
CA ILE A 435 3.65 25.54 -2.52
C ILE A 435 3.59 24.68 -1.26
N CYS A 436 4.55 23.78 -1.02
CA CYS A 436 4.54 22.92 0.16
C CYS A 436 4.81 23.73 1.43
N ASN A 437 4.15 23.34 2.53
CA ASN A 437 4.37 23.93 3.85
C ASN A 437 5.60 23.39 4.60
N ARG A 438 6.45 22.61 3.96
CA ARG A 438 7.81 22.20 4.41
C ARG A 438 7.90 21.50 5.77
N ARG A 439 6.88 20.79 6.22
CA ARG A 439 6.91 20.01 7.50
C ARG A 439 8.15 19.12 7.63
N CYS A 440 8.70 18.66 6.52
CA CYS A 440 9.93 17.88 6.50
C CYS A 440 11.16 18.70 6.93
N GLU A 441 11.21 19.99 6.64
CA GLU A 441 12.26 20.92 7.10
C GLU A 441 12.08 21.21 8.59
N ASP A 442 10.87 21.49 9.05
CA ASP A 442 10.56 21.71 10.47
C ASP A 442 10.97 20.52 11.33
N ALA A 443 10.78 19.32 10.81
CA ALA A 443 11.16 18.08 11.48
C ALA A 443 12.63 17.70 11.28
N CYS A 444 13.39 18.37 10.44
CA CYS A 444 14.76 17.99 10.09
C CYS A 444 15.69 18.01 11.33
N THR A 445 16.38 16.88 11.59
CA THR A 445 17.32 16.77 12.71
C THR A 445 18.49 17.77 12.57
N ARG A 446 18.88 18.14 11.34
CA ARG A 446 19.91 19.14 11.11
C ARG A 446 19.57 20.49 11.79
N GLY A 447 18.28 20.83 11.89
CA GLY A 447 17.83 22.02 12.61
C GLY A 447 18.18 22.06 14.11
N THR A 448 18.58 20.92 14.70
CA THR A 448 19.12 20.91 16.09
C THR A 448 20.62 21.19 16.17
N VAL A 449 21.31 21.21 15.03
CA VAL A 449 22.75 21.48 14.92
C VAL A 449 23.01 22.93 14.52
N ASP A 450 22.40 23.32 13.39
CA ASP A 450 22.47 24.67 12.83
C ASP A 450 21.13 25.07 12.21
N GLU A 451 20.94 24.87 10.91
CA GLU A 451 19.68 25.13 10.19
C GLU A 451 19.25 23.86 9.45
N ALA A 452 17.94 23.63 9.36
CA ALA A 452 17.37 22.51 8.59
C ALA A 452 17.90 22.51 7.14
N VAL A 453 17.96 21.34 6.52
CA VAL A 453 18.27 21.22 5.09
C VAL A 453 17.14 21.86 4.28
N ALA A 454 17.45 22.64 3.23
CA ALA A 454 16.49 23.23 2.31
C ALA A 454 15.89 22.16 1.36
N ILE A 455 15.10 21.26 1.95
CA ILE A 455 14.58 20.04 1.32
C ILE A 455 13.67 20.36 0.14
N ASP A 456 12.82 21.37 0.32
CA ASP A 456 11.81 21.74 -0.68
C ASP A 456 12.45 22.36 -1.92
N GLU A 457 13.49 23.17 -1.74
CA GLU A 457 14.21 23.78 -2.85
C GLU A 457 15.01 22.75 -3.66
N VAL A 458 15.60 21.75 -3.00
CA VAL A 458 16.22 20.62 -3.69
C VAL A 458 15.18 19.81 -4.48
N LYS A 459 14.00 19.57 -3.91
CA LYS A 459 12.87 18.91 -4.60
C LYS A 459 12.41 19.73 -5.79
N ARG A 460 12.27 21.05 -5.66
CA ARG A 460 11.92 21.97 -6.75
C ARG A 460 12.90 21.86 -7.92
N PHE A 461 14.19 21.84 -7.64
CA PHE A 461 15.23 21.65 -8.65
C PHE A 461 15.11 20.30 -9.36
N ILE A 462 14.97 19.19 -8.62
CA ILE A 462 14.82 17.86 -9.18
C ILE A 462 13.59 17.78 -10.10
N ALA A 463 12.49 18.37 -9.66
CA ALA A 463 11.20 18.27 -10.35
C ALA A 463 11.13 19.13 -11.64
N GLN A 464 12.10 20.00 -11.90
CA GLN A 464 12.15 20.76 -13.15
C GLN A 464 12.24 19.87 -14.39
N GLN A 465 12.76 18.64 -14.24
CA GLN A 465 12.82 17.68 -15.35
C GLN A 465 11.44 17.28 -15.89
N ASP A 466 10.38 17.36 -15.09
CA ASP A 466 9.01 17.07 -15.52
C ASP A 466 8.36 18.19 -16.35
N LEU A 467 8.95 19.38 -16.31
CA LEU A 467 8.40 20.54 -17.03
C LEU A 467 8.65 20.45 -18.53
N ASP A 468 9.72 19.76 -18.94
CA ASP A 468 10.04 19.51 -20.34
C ASP A 468 9.49 18.14 -20.76
N ALA A 469 8.77 18.10 -21.88
CA ALA A 469 8.20 16.87 -22.41
C ALA A 469 9.24 15.80 -22.76
N GLU A 470 10.47 16.20 -23.14
CA GLU A 470 11.56 15.27 -23.50
C GLU A 470 12.19 14.61 -22.29
N THR A 471 12.24 15.30 -21.15
CA THR A 471 12.86 14.80 -19.91
C THR A 471 11.86 14.29 -18.88
N ARG A 472 10.58 14.53 -19.13
CA ARG A 472 9.45 14.14 -18.27
C ARG A 472 9.47 12.65 -17.94
N PHE A 473 9.33 12.33 -16.66
CA PHE A 473 9.31 10.95 -16.21
C PHE A 473 7.87 10.42 -16.17
N ILE A 474 7.58 9.44 -17.02
CA ILE A 474 6.33 8.67 -16.97
C ILE A 474 6.66 7.33 -16.29
N PRO A 475 5.99 6.98 -15.16
CA PRO A 475 6.25 5.72 -14.48
C PRO A 475 5.76 4.53 -15.29
N GLU A 476 6.43 3.40 -15.10
CA GLU A 476 5.98 2.12 -15.62
C GLU A 476 4.78 1.62 -14.81
N LYS A 477 3.83 0.98 -15.47
CA LYS A 477 2.69 0.34 -14.80
C LYS A 477 3.15 -0.92 -14.08
N VAL A 478 2.68 -1.10 -12.84
CA VAL A 478 2.91 -2.30 -12.03
C VAL A 478 1.56 -2.98 -11.81
N ILE A 479 1.23 -3.85 -12.76
CA ILE A 479 -0.10 -4.46 -12.86
C ILE A 479 -0.13 -5.78 -12.11
N PRO A 480 -0.98 -5.96 -11.08
CA PRO A 480 -1.10 -7.21 -10.32
C PRO A 480 -2.06 -8.22 -11.01
N LYS A 481 -2.01 -8.28 -12.31
CA LYS A 481 -2.81 -9.15 -13.16
C LYS A 481 -1.95 -9.69 -14.30
N VAL A 482 -1.94 -11.01 -14.50
CA VAL A 482 -1.07 -11.67 -15.51
C VAL A 482 -1.53 -11.34 -16.93
N ASP A 483 -2.82 -11.36 -17.20
CA ASP A 483 -3.37 -11.22 -18.54
C ASP A 483 -3.95 -9.81 -18.80
N GLY A 484 -3.07 -8.80 -18.88
CA GLY A 484 -3.43 -7.46 -19.33
C GLY A 484 -3.82 -6.46 -18.25
N GLU A 485 -4.52 -5.41 -18.65
CA GLU A 485 -4.98 -4.33 -17.79
C GLU A 485 -6.38 -4.63 -17.19
N PHE A 486 -6.76 -3.89 -16.17
CA PHE A 486 -8.09 -3.97 -15.58
C PHE A 486 -9.12 -3.27 -16.47
N SER A 487 -10.32 -3.86 -16.60
CA SER A 487 -11.43 -3.34 -17.43
C SER A 487 -12.48 -2.58 -16.64
N GLU A 488 -12.47 -2.66 -15.32
CA GLU A 488 -13.43 -2.01 -14.44
C GLU A 488 -13.32 -0.49 -14.55
N LYS A 489 -14.45 0.16 -14.81
CA LYS A 489 -14.53 1.61 -14.88
C LYS A 489 -14.59 2.22 -13.49
N ILE A 490 -13.73 3.21 -13.23
CA ILE A 490 -13.68 3.97 -11.98
C ILE A 490 -13.86 5.46 -12.32
N ALA A 491 -14.82 6.10 -11.64
CA ALA A 491 -15.08 7.53 -11.77
C ALA A 491 -14.41 8.29 -10.62
N ILE A 492 -13.69 9.35 -10.97
CA ILE A 492 -13.10 10.30 -10.03
C ILE A 492 -13.81 11.63 -10.21
N ILE A 493 -14.43 12.14 -9.17
CA ILE A 493 -15.24 13.34 -9.19
C ILE A 493 -14.45 14.47 -8.53
N GLY A 494 -13.95 15.38 -9.36
CA GLY A 494 -13.06 16.48 -9.00
C GLY A 494 -11.61 16.25 -9.44
N GLY A 495 -11.13 17.11 -10.33
CA GLY A 495 -9.78 17.09 -10.91
C GLY A 495 -8.75 17.86 -10.09
N GLY A 496 -8.96 18.02 -8.78
CA GLY A 496 -7.97 18.60 -7.85
C GLY A 496 -6.87 17.61 -7.46
N PRO A 497 -5.89 18.00 -6.60
CA PRO A 497 -4.73 17.17 -6.27
C PRO A 497 -5.09 15.79 -5.68
N ALA A 498 -6.15 15.68 -4.90
CA ALA A 498 -6.60 14.39 -4.35
C ALA A 498 -7.14 13.46 -5.45
N GLY A 499 -8.03 13.97 -6.31
CA GLY A 499 -8.60 13.19 -7.41
C GLY A 499 -7.56 12.79 -8.43
N MET A 500 -6.70 13.72 -8.84
CA MET A 500 -5.60 13.44 -9.78
C MET A 500 -4.59 12.44 -9.20
N SER A 501 -4.27 12.52 -7.89
CA SER A 501 -3.40 11.54 -7.23
C SER A 501 -4.04 10.14 -7.22
N CYS A 502 -5.35 10.04 -6.94
CA CYS A 502 -6.07 8.78 -7.02
C CYS A 502 -6.03 8.20 -8.44
N ALA A 503 -6.28 9.03 -9.46
CA ALA A 503 -6.21 8.65 -10.86
C ALA A 503 -4.81 8.12 -11.25
N TYR A 504 -3.75 8.81 -10.82
CA TYR A 504 -2.37 8.42 -11.08
C TYR A 504 -2.06 7.01 -10.57
N TYR A 505 -2.35 6.72 -9.30
CA TYR A 505 -2.04 5.40 -8.71
C TYR A 505 -2.93 4.27 -9.25
N LEU A 506 -4.17 4.58 -9.66
CA LEU A 506 -5.02 3.62 -10.38
C LEU A 506 -4.47 3.33 -11.79
N ALA A 507 -4.01 4.37 -12.50
CA ALA A 507 -3.44 4.19 -13.83
C ALA A 507 -2.09 3.44 -13.79
N GLU A 508 -1.22 3.71 -12.81
CA GLU A 508 0.00 2.95 -12.56
C GLU A 508 -0.30 1.46 -12.31
N LYS A 509 -1.43 1.16 -11.66
CA LYS A 509 -1.89 -0.20 -11.38
C LYS A 509 -2.59 -0.87 -12.57
N GLY A 510 -2.79 -0.20 -13.70
CA GLY A 510 -3.35 -0.76 -14.93
C GLY A 510 -4.85 -0.49 -15.14
N TYR A 511 -5.44 0.47 -14.43
CA TYR A 511 -6.78 0.98 -14.74
C TYR A 511 -6.74 2.13 -15.73
N ARG A 512 -7.92 2.46 -16.31
CA ARG A 512 -8.16 3.67 -17.09
C ARG A 512 -9.23 4.51 -16.42
N PRO A 513 -8.89 5.21 -15.31
CA PRO A 513 -9.87 6.00 -14.57
C PRO A 513 -10.29 7.23 -15.36
N THR A 514 -11.56 7.64 -15.21
CA THR A 514 -12.12 8.86 -15.78
C THR A 514 -12.27 9.90 -14.69
N VAL A 515 -11.66 11.07 -14.88
CA VAL A 515 -11.77 12.23 -14.00
C VAL A 515 -12.83 13.18 -14.55
N PHE A 516 -13.90 13.39 -13.80
CA PHE A 516 -14.94 14.38 -14.08
C PHE A 516 -14.62 15.69 -13.38
N GLU A 517 -14.47 16.76 -14.13
CA GLU A 517 -14.14 18.09 -13.61
C GLU A 517 -15.15 19.12 -14.13
N LYS A 518 -15.73 19.90 -13.22
CA LYS A 518 -16.72 20.93 -13.58
C LYS A 518 -16.12 22.12 -14.33
N GLU A 519 -14.87 22.44 -14.04
CA GLU A 519 -14.16 23.51 -14.72
C GLU A 519 -13.65 23.04 -16.10
N SER A 520 -13.26 24.00 -16.94
CA SER A 520 -12.75 23.71 -18.29
C SER A 520 -11.37 23.05 -18.31
N ARG A 521 -10.66 23.06 -17.18
CA ARG A 521 -9.32 22.47 -17.00
C ARG A 521 -9.22 21.75 -15.65
N PRO A 522 -8.51 20.62 -15.59
CA PRO A 522 -8.23 19.95 -14.32
C PRO A 522 -7.14 20.72 -13.54
N GLY A 523 -6.99 20.42 -12.26
CA GLY A 523 -6.03 21.03 -11.34
C GLY A 523 -6.69 21.58 -10.07
N GLY A 524 -8.03 21.79 -10.08
CA GLY A 524 -8.75 22.31 -8.93
C GLY A 524 -8.15 23.63 -8.43
N MET A 525 -7.91 23.75 -7.12
CA MET A 525 -7.35 24.99 -6.53
C MET A 525 -5.93 25.32 -7.03
N LEU A 526 -5.13 24.35 -7.47
CA LEU A 526 -3.81 24.57 -8.06
C LEU A 526 -3.89 25.41 -9.34
N MET A 527 -4.94 25.18 -10.13
CA MET A 527 -5.18 25.89 -11.38
C MET A 527 -6.00 27.17 -11.15
N ASN A 528 -7.01 27.10 -10.28
CA ASN A 528 -8.07 28.11 -10.20
C ASN A 528 -7.84 29.20 -9.15
N ALA A 529 -7.13 28.87 -8.05
CA ALA A 529 -7.05 29.77 -6.89
C ALA A 529 -5.62 30.08 -6.41
N ILE A 530 -4.64 29.22 -6.60
CA ILE A 530 -3.25 29.55 -6.25
C ILE A 530 -2.71 30.52 -7.32
N PRO A 531 -2.19 31.71 -6.95
CA PRO A 531 -1.73 32.68 -7.92
C PRO A 531 -0.56 32.19 -8.78
N SER A 532 -0.50 32.66 -10.05
CA SER A 532 0.55 32.24 -10.99
C SER A 532 1.96 32.67 -10.58
N PHE A 533 2.09 33.78 -9.83
CA PHE A 533 3.39 34.20 -9.26
C PHE A 533 3.89 33.27 -8.13
N ARG A 534 3.05 32.35 -7.62
CA ARG A 534 3.40 31.33 -6.65
C ARG A 534 3.50 29.95 -7.31
N LEU A 535 2.59 29.64 -8.24
CA LEU A 535 2.52 28.38 -8.98
C LEU A 535 2.11 28.66 -10.43
N GLU A 536 3.05 28.62 -11.34
CA GLU A 536 2.83 28.81 -12.76
C GLU A 536 1.90 27.71 -13.31
N LYS A 537 0.95 28.10 -14.17
CA LYS A 537 -0.09 27.18 -14.66
C LYS A 537 0.43 26.14 -15.64
N ASP A 538 1.47 26.45 -16.38
CA ASP A 538 2.21 25.50 -17.23
C ASP A 538 2.91 24.41 -16.42
N VAL A 539 3.37 24.70 -15.22
CA VAL A 539 3.92 23.68 -14.29
C VAL A 539 2.84 22.66 -13.89
N VAL A 540 1.64 23.14 -13.55
CA VAL A 540 0.51 22.27 -13.21
C VAL A 540 0.11 21.42 -14.42
N GLU A 541 0.03 22.01 -15.61
CA GLU A 541 -0.34 21.32 -16.84
C GLU A 541 0.72 20.26 -17.22
N ALA A 542 2.01 20.56 -17.06
CA ALA A 542 3.08 19.61 -17.34
C ALA A 542 2.99 18.35 -16.48
N GLU A 543 2.62 18.48 -15.21
CA GLU A 543 2.43 17.31 -14.32
C GLU A 543 1.10 16.59 -14.60
N ILE A 544 0.06 17.28 -15.08
CA ILE A 544 -1.19 16.65 -15.56
C ILE A 544 -0.95 15.82 -16.82
N ASP A 545 -0.05 16.25 -17.70
CA ASP A 545 0.31 15.50 -18.91
C ASP A 545 0.90 14.13 -18.60
N VAL A 546 1.55 13.95 -17.44
CA VAL A 546 1.99 12.62 -16.97
C VAL A 546 0.80 11.69 -16.77
N LEU A 547 -0.32 12.20 -16.22
CA LEU A 547 -1.52 11.39 -16.02
C LEU A 547 -2.16 11.03 -17.37
N ARG A 548 -2.19 11.97 -18.31
CA ARG A 548 -2.69 11.70 -19.69
C ARG A 548 -1.84 10.62 -20.36
N ALA A 549 -0.52 10.70 -20.23
CA ALA A 549 0.41 9.69 -20.76
C ALA A 549 0.21 8.30 -20.12
N LEU A 550 -0.20 8.24 -18.86
CA LEU A 550 -0.55 6.99 -18.18
C LEU A 550 -1.91 6.42 -18.61
N GLY A 551 -2.72 7.18 -19.34
CA GLY A 551 -4.04 6.76 -19.82
C GLY A 551 -5.22 7.21 -18.96
N VAL A 552 -5.05 8.24 -18.13
CA VAL A 552 -6.16 8.88 -17.39
C VAL A 552 -6.99 9.70 -18.36
N GLU A 553 -8.30 9.47 -18.39
CA GLU A 553 -9.26 10.26 -19.15
C GLU A 553 -9.75 11.47 -18.32
N PHE A 554 -9.76 12.66 -18.91
CA PHE A 554 -10.32 13.86 -18.29
C PHE A 554 -11.57 14.32 -19.05
N ARG A 555 -12.71 14.39 -18.35
CA ARG A 555 -13.97 14.97 -18.84
C ARG A 555 -14.21 16.29 -18.11
N CYS A 556 -13.67 17.36 -18.70
CA CYS A 556 -13.81 18.71 -18.16
C CYS A 556 -15.11 19.39 -18.64
N GLY A 557 -15.59 20.38 -17.87
CA GLY A 557 -16.86 21.05 -18.12
C GLY A 557 -18.09 20.20 -17.78
N VAL A 558 -17.92 19.15 -16.94
CA VAL A 558 -18.99 18.24 -16.53
C VAL A 558 -19.14 18.28 -15.00
N GLU A 559 -20.24 18.84 -14.51
CA GLU A 559 -20.60 18.90 -13.10
C GLU A 559 -21.42 17.66 -12.73
N VAL A 560 -20.81 16.70 -12.04
CA VAL A 560 -21.54 15.53 -11.53
C VAL A 560 -22.55 15.96 -10.48
N GLY A 561 -23.77 15.44 -10.56
CA GLY A 561 -24.93 15.86 -9.78
C GLY A 561 -25.80 16.93 -10.49
N LYS A 562 -25.31 17.50 -11.61
CA LYS A 562 -26.06 18.44 -12.42
C LYS A 562 -26.17 17.96 -13.87
N ASP A 563 -25.04 17.79 -14.56
CA ASP A 563 -24.98 17.37 -15.96
C ASP A 563 -25.10 15.84 -16.11
N ILE A 564 -24.59 15.11 -15.15
CA ILE A 564 -24.70 13.66 -15.00
C ILE A 564 -24.74 13.28 -13.53
N THR A 565 -25.55 12.30 -13.14
CA THR A 565 -25.69 11.82 -11.76
C THR A 565 -24.82 10.59 -11.50
N ILE A 566 -24.53 10.30 -10.22
CA ILE A 566 -23.85 9.04 -9.83
C ILE A 566 -24.67 7.82 -10.27
N ALA A 567 -25.99 7.89 -10.19
CA ALA A 567 -26.87 6.82 -10.65
C ALA A 567 -26.68 6.53 -12.15
N GLN A 568 -26.66 7.55 -12.99
CA GLN A 568 -26.38 7.40 -14.42
C GLN A 568 -24.98 6.86 -14.71
N LEU A 569 -23.97 7.31 -13.94
CA LEU A 569 -22.63 6.75 -14.07
C LEU A 569 -22.58 5.26 -13.69
N ARG A 570 -23.35 4.82 -12.69
CA ARG A 570 -23.51 3.38 -12.38
C ARG A 570 -24.15 2.63 -13.55
N GLU A 571 -25.15 3.21 -14.22
CA GLU A 571 -25.76 2.65 -15.43
C GLU A 571 -24.77 2.57 -16.60
N GLU A 572 -23.86 3.56 -16.73
CA GLU A 572 -22.74 3.53 -17.70
C GLU A 572 -21.66 2.48 -17.37
N GLY A 573 -21.80 1.78 -16.24
CA GLY A 573 -20.92 0.67 -15.82
C GLY A 573 -19.74 1.08 -14.93
N TYR A 574 -19.75 2.28 -14.38
CA TYR A 574 -18.76 2.63 -13.34
C TYR A 574 -19.04 1.85 -12.06
N LYS A 575 -17.98 1.25 -11.50
CA LYS A 575 -18.05 0.33 -10.35
C LYS A 575 -17.62 0.94 -9.03
N GLY A 576 -16.91 2.07 -9.06
CA GLY A 576 -16.43 2.75 -7.87
C GLY A 576 -16.21 4.23 -8.13
N PHE A 577 -16.39 5.04 -7.09
CA PHE A 577 -16.40 6.50 -7.15
C PHE A 577 -15.45 7.08 -6.11
N TYR A 578 -14.56 7.97 -6.52
CA TYR A 578 -13.73 8.76 -5.61
C TYR A 578 -14.16 10.21 -5.68
N VAL A 579 -14.74 10.72 -4.59
CA VAL A 579 -15.24 12.09 -4.52
C VAL A 579 -14.18 12.99 -3.88
N ALA A 580 -13.65 13.94 -4.64
CA ALA A 580 -12.55 14.84 -4.28
C ALA A 580 -12.81 16.29 -4.69
N VAL A 581 -14.02 16.78 -4.40
CA VAL A 581 -14.50 18.10 -4.82
C VAL A 581 -13.89 19.27 -4.05
N GLY A 582 -13.18 19.02 -2.96
CA GLY A 582 -12.49 20.04 -2.15
C GLY A 582 -13.44 20.99 -1.42
N LEU A 583 -12.92 22.16 -1.02
CA LEU A 583 -13.65 23.25 -0.35
C LEU A 583 -13.63 24.49 -1.25
N GLN A 584 -14.61 24.61 -2.11
CA GLN A 584 -14.57 25.58 -3.23
C GLN A 584 -15.22 26.93 -2.93
N HIS A 585 -16.00 27.05 -1.85
CA HIS A 585 -16.75 28.24 -1.53
C HIS A 585 -16.22 28.92 -0.28
N GLY A 586 -16.01 30.23 -0.36
CA GLY A 586 -15.68 31.03 0.82
C GLY A 586 -16.87 31.11 1.79
N GLY A 587 -16.58 31.26 3.08
CA GLY A 587 -17.61 31.63 4.07
C GLY A 587 -18.17 33.01 3.73
N ALA A 588 -19.28 33.39 4.36
CA ALA A 588 -19.80 34.76 4.24
C ALA A 588 -19.14 35.68 5.30
N LEU A 589 -18.96 36.95 4.98
CA LEU A 589 -18.57 37.95 5.95
C LEU A 589 -19.81 38.34 6.78
N ALA A 590 -20.05 37.61 7.88
CA ALA A 590 -21.27 37.72 8.67
C ALA A 590 -21.24 38.94 9.63
N VAL A 591 -21.12 40.15 9.05
CA VAL A 591 -21.23 41.44 9.75
C VAL A 591 -22.23 42.36 9.01
N PRO A 592 -22.82 43.32 9.69
CA PRO A 592 -23.67 44.30 9.01
C PRO A 592 -23.00 44.92 7.78
N GLY A 593 -23.67 44.94 6.63
CA GLY A 593 -23.14 45.43 5.35
C GLY A 593 -22.14 44.51 4.66
N GLY A 594 -21.90 43.28 5.22
CA GLY A 594 -20.99 42.31 4.64
C GLY A 594 -21.45 41.67 3.31
N ASP A 595 -22.68 41.99 2.88
CA ASP A 595 -23.29 41.58 1.61
C ASP A 595 -23.27 42.65 0.53
N ALA A 596 -22.56 43.79 0.76
CA ALA A 596 -22.43 44.86 -0.24
C ALA A 596 -21.75 44.38 -1.54
N GLU A 597 -22.06 44.98 -2.68
CA GLU A 597 -21.66 44.56 -4.05
C GLU A 597 -20.14 44.37 -4.18
N ASN A 598 -19.32 45.19 -3.53
CA ASN A 598 -17.86 45.15 -3.58
C ASN A 598 -17.23 44.46 -2.36
N VAL A 599 -17.98 43.68 -1.60
CA VAL A 599 -17.52 42.77 -0.56
C VAL A 599 -17.50 41.34 -1.16
N ILE A 600 -16.34 40.87 -1.51
CA ILE A 600 -16.15 39.68 -2.37
C ILE A 600 -15.32 38.62 -1.64
N SER A 601 -15.69 37.37 -1.81
CA SER A 601 -14.85 36.23 -1.39
C SER A 601 -13.48 36.31 -2.06
N GLY A 602 -12.41 36.23 -1.29
CA GLY A 602 -11.03 36.23 -1.80
C GLY A 602 -10.78 35.12 -2.80
N ILE A 603 -11.41 33.95 -2.61
CA ILE A 603 -11.32 32.82 -3.55
C ILE A 603 -12.01 33.16 -4.87
N ASP A 604 -13.22 33.74 -4.82
CA ASP A 604 -13.93 34.10 -6.04
C ASP A 604 -13.22 35.22 -6.79
N PHE A 605 -12.58 36.15 -6.07
CA PHE A 605 -11.73 37.17 -6.67
C PHE A 605 -10.54 36.53 -7.42
N ILE A 606 -9.77 35.64 -6.79
CA ILE A 606 -8.63 34.99 -7.47
C ILE A 606 -9.11 34.15 -8.65
N ARG A 607 -10.22 33.42 -8.51
CA ARG A 607 -10.83 32.66 -9.61
C ARG A 607 -11.24 33.60 -10.77
N GLY A 608 -11.79 34.77 -10.48
CA GLY A 608 -12.07 35.78 -11.49
C GLY A 608 -10.82 36.21 -12.25
N VAL A 609 -9.73 36.45 -11.53
CA VAL A 609 -8.44 36.80 -12.12
C VAL A 609 -7.86 35.70 -13.03
N HIS A 610 -7.97 34.44 -12.63
CA HIS A 610 -7.33 33.32 -13.36
C HIS A 610 -8.23 32.69 -14.44
N LEU A 611 -9.53 32.61 -14.23
CA LEU A 611 -10.44 31.95 -15.17
C LEU A 611 -11.13 32.90 -16.14
N ARG A 612 -11.33 34.17 -15.71
CA ARG A 612 -12.06 35.15 -16.48
C ARG A 612 -11.24 36.39 -16.88
N ASP A 613 -9.98 36.43 -16.55
CA ASP A 613 -9.03 37.52 -16.79
C ASP A 613 -9.46 38.87 -16.17
N GLU A 614 -10.18 38.83 -15.05
CA GLU A 614 -10.67 39.98 -14.30
C GLU A 614 -9.55 40.64 -13.48
N LYS A 615 -8.60 41.29 -14.16
CA LYS A 615 -7.33 41.81 -13.55
C LYS A 615 -7.39 43.30 -13.21
N ALA A 616 -8.53 43.94 -13.21
CA ALA A 616 -8.63 45.36 -12.91
C ALA A 616 -9.25 45.63 -11.54
N LEU A 617 -8.46 46.06 -10.59
CA LEU A 617 -8.91 46.66 -9.33
C LEU A 617 -8.52 48.12 -9.27
N LYS A 618 -9.41 48.94 -8.69
CA LYS A 618 -9.16 50.38 -8.48
C LYS A 618 -9.37 50.73 -7.00
N GLY A 619 -8.62 51.71 -6.55
CA GLY A 619 -8.75 52.26 -5.21
C GLY A 619 -8.12 51.40 -4.11
N ARG A 620 -8.59 51.61 -2.89
CA ARG A 620 -8.08 50.95 -1.68
C ARG A 620 -8.75 49.62 -1.49
N VAL A 621 -7.94 48.58 -1.24
CA VAL A 621 -8.40 47.21 -0.98
C VAL A 621 -8.11 46.82 0.46
N VAL A 622 -9.14 46.31 1.14
CA VAL A 622 -9.01 45.73 2.49
C VAL A 622 -9.20 44.22 2.39
N VAL A 623 -8.22 43.47 2.87
CA VAL A 623 -8.28 41.99 2.96
C VAL A 623 -8.56 41.60 4.38
N VAL A 624 -9.56 40.73 4.62
CA VAL A 624 -9.95 40.23 5.93
C VAL A 624 -9.60 38.76 6.06
N GLY A 625 -8.63 38.42 6.95
CA GLY A 625 -8.16 37.07 7.21
C GLY A 625 -6.66 37.00 7.42
N GLY A 626 -6.17 36.01 8.20
CA GLY A 626 -4.77 35.87 8.60
C GLY A 626 -4.04 34.65 8.02
N GLY A 627 -4.69 33.87 7.12
CA GLY A 627 -4.10 32.67 6.54
C GLY A 627 -3.40 32.89 5.19
N ASN A 628 -2.76 31.82 4.64
CA ASN A 628 -2.02 31.90 3.37
C ASN A 628 -2.88 32.37 2.19
N ILE A 629 -4.18 32.07 2.18
CA ILE A 629 -5.11 32.58 1.16
C ILE A 629 -5.21 34.10 1.22
N ALA A 630 -5.21 34.68 2.42
CA ALA A 630 -5.27 36.15 2.56
C ALA A 630 -4.01 36.81 2.01
N ALA A 631 -2.83 36.22 2.21
CA ALA A 631 -1.59 36.67 1.59
C ALA A 631 -1.66 36.60 0.06
N ASP A 632 -2.14 35.47 -0.49
CA ASP A 632 -2.31 35.28 -1.93
C ASP A 632 -3.29 36.27 -2.55
N VAL A 633 -4.41 36.55 -1.87
CA VAL A 633 -5.42 37.53 -2.27
C VAL A 633 -4.84 38.96 -2.23
N ALA A 634 -4.17 39.32 -1.15
CA ALA A 634 -3.59 40.64 -0.98
C ALA A 634 -2.52 40.92 -2.05
N ARG A 635 -1.62 39.99 -2.28
CA ARG A 635 -0.57 40.08 -3.32
C ARG A 635 -1.15 40.08 -4.75
N THR A 636 -2.24 39.32 -4.96
CA THR A 636 -2.98 39.36 -6.25
C THR A 636 -3.63 40.74 -6.44
N ALA A 637 -4.22 41.33 -5.41
CA ALA A 637 -4.83 42.67 -5.49
C ALA A 637 -3.82 43.75 -5.87
N VAL A 638 -2.59 43.71 -5.34
CA VAL A 638 -1.48 44.58 -5.75
C VAL A 638 -1.22 44.47 -7.27
N ARG A 639 -1.17 43.24 -7.79
CA ARG A 639 -0.91 42.94 -9.21
C ARG A 639 -2.10 43.35 -10.12
N CYS A 640 -3.29 43.40 -9.58
CA CYS A 640 -4.49 43.89 -10.29
C CYS A 640 -4.63 45.40 -10.28
N GLY A 641 -3.68 46.16 -9.72
CA GLY A 641 -3.64 47.61 -9.80
C GLY A 641 -4.32 48.34 -8.63
N ALA A 642 -4.51 47.70 -7.48
CA ALA A 642 -4.97 48.35 -6.26
C ALA A 642 -4.01 49.49 -5.85
N GLU A 643 -4.55 50.68 -5.49
CA GLU A 643 -3.73 51.82 -5.04
C GLU A 643 -3.06 51.55 -3.72
N SER A 644 -3.71 50.83 -2.81
CA SER A 644 -3.16 50.32 -1.57
C SER A 644 -3.89 49.10 -1.14
N VAL A 645 -3.16 48.18 -0.46
CA VAL A 645 -3.73 46.98 0.11
C VAL A 645 -3.38 46.93 1.60
N SER A 646 -4.39 46.68 2.43
CA SER A 646 -4.24 46.44 3.87
C SER A 646 -4.91 45.12 4.26
N LEU A 647 -4.21 44.37 5.09
CA LEU A 647 -4.64 43.05 5.57
C LEU A 647 -4.96 43.14 7.08
N TYR A 648 -6.15 42.70 7.48
CA TYR A 648 -6.61 42.68 8.85
C TYR A 648 -6.89 41.24 9.29
N CYS A 649 -6.39 40.83 10.46
CA CYS A 649 -6.65 39.50 11.02
C CYS A 649 -6.89 39.51 12.53
N LEU A 650 -7.59 38.48 13.02
CA LEU A 650 -7.92 38.29 14.43
C LEU A 650 -6.70 38.02 15.29
N GLU A 651 -5.80 37.21 14.77
CA GLU A 651 -4.60 36.73 15.45
C GLU A 651 -3.58 37.85 15.68
N GLY A 652 -2.73 37.67 16.71
CA GLY A 652 -1.53 38.48 16.86
C GLY A 652 -0.53 38.23 15.73
N TYR A 653 0.40 39.18 15.51
CA TYR A 653 1.33 39.12 14.36
C TYR A 653 2.11 37.79 14.28
N GLU A 654 2.63 37.30 15.40
CA GLU A 654 3.39 36.06 15.47
C GLU A 654 2.50 34.82 15.48
N GLU A 655 1.20 34.97 15.75
CA GLU A 655 0.22 33.88 15.84
C GLU A 655 -0.59 33.70 14.55
N MET A 656 -0.32 34.53 13.52
CA MET A 656 -1.01 34.43 12.25
C MET A 656 -0.83 33.04 11.62
N PRO A 657 -1.90 32.45 11.07
CA PRO A 657 -1.83 31.15 10.40
C PRO A 657 -0.97 31.13 9.13
N MET A 658 -0.72 32.28 8.50
CA MET A 658 0.19 32.39 7.36
C MET A 658 1.65 32.20 7.79
N GLY A 659 2.48 31.60 6.93
CA GLY A 659 3.89 31.40 7.18
C GLY A 659 4.68 32.72 7.24
N GLU A 660 5.85 32.70 7.90
CA GLU A 660 6.76 33.84 7.99
C GLU A 660 7.20 34.36 6.61
N GLU A 661 7.43 33.45 5.68
CA GLU A 661 7.78 33.80 4.28
C GLU A 661 6.64 34.58 3.62
N ASP A 662 5.38 34.15 3.76
CA ASP A 662 4.22 34.85 3.21
C ASP A 662 4.02 36.22 3.80
N ARG A 663 4.27 36.40 5.12
CA ARG A 663 4.24 37.71 5.79
C ARG A 663 5.30 38.65 5.21
N SER A 664 6.54 38.14 5.15
CA SER A 664 7.66 38.90 4.61
C SER A 664 7.45 39.32 3.14
N GLU A 665 6.90 38.44 2.32
CA GLU A 665 6.56 38.76 0.93
C GLU A 665 5.46 39.82 0.83
N CYS A 666 4.44 39.77 1.68
CA CYS A 666 3.41 40.82 1.75
C CYS A 666 4.02 42.18 2.07
N GLU A 667 4.88 42.27 3.10
CA GLU A 667 5.56 43.50 3.52
C GLU A 667 6.49 44.03 2.44
N ARG A 668 7.27 43.14 1.79
CA ARG A 668 8.14 43.53 0.66
C ARG A 668 7.37 44.14 -0.51
N GLU A 669 6.12 43.75 -0.70
CA GLU A 669 5.24 44.30 -1.74
C GLU A 669 4.49 45.55 -1.30
N GLY A 670 4.63 45.96 -0.06
CA GLY A 670 4.04 47.18 0.49
C GLY A 670 2.62 47.01 1.04
N ILE A 671 2.23 45.76 1.38
CA ILE A 671 0.94 45.46 2.00
C ILE A 671 1.05 45.78 3.51
N ALA A 672 0.14 46.59 4.02
CA ALA A 672 0.08 46.92 5.45
C ALA A 672 -0.66 45.81 6.22
N ILE A 673 -0.03 45.21 7.23
CA ILE A 673 -0.62 44.14 8.04
C ILE A 673 -1.06 44.70 9.40
N TYR A 674 -2.35 44.52 9.74
CA TYR A 674 -2.98 44.93 10.99
C TYR A 674 -3.45 43.69 11.76
N ALA A 675 -2.62 43.21 12.69
CA ALA A 675 -2.88 42.05 13.50
C ALA A 675 -3.69 42.37 14.78
N GLY A 676 -4.54 41.43 15.23
CA GLY A 676 -5.37 41.57 16.41
C GLY A 676 -6.63 42.46 16.18
N TRP A 677 -7.22 42.37 14.99
CA TRP A 677 -8.41 43.14 14.64
C TRP A 677 -9.47 42.26 13.96
N GLY A 678 -10.69 42.25 14.49
CA GLY A 678 -11.85 41.57 13.92
C GLY A 678 -12.79 42.51 13.17
N PRO A 679 -13.44 42.09 12.08
CA PRO A 679 -14.41 42.92 11.38
C PRO A 679 -15.69 43.12 12.24
N LYS A 680 -16.20 44.36 12.36
CA LYS A 680 -17.38 44.71 13.13
C LYS A 680 -18.57 45.05 12.23
N GLU A 681 -18.39 45.93 11.25
CA GLU A 681 -19.41 46.31 10.26
C GLU A 681 -18.77 46.87 8.99
N VAL A 682 -19.45 46.74 7.87
CA VAL A 682 -19.11 47.41 6.61
C VAL A 682 -20.08 48.57 6.41
N GLN A 683 -19.54 49.80 6.32
CA GLN A 683 -20.33 50.99 6.05
C GLN A 683 -20.45 51.17 4.53
N THR A 684 -21.68 51.28 4.08
CA THR A 684 -21.98 51.31 2.66
C THR A 684 -22.44 52.69 2.22
N GLU A 685 -22.03 53.09 1.03
CA GLU A 685 -22.56 54.25 0.28
C GLU A 685 -23.04 53.79 -1.09
N ASN A 686 -24.31 54.11 -1.42
CA ASN A 686 -24.95 53.69 -2.67
C ASN A 686 -24.87 52.14 -2.91
N GLY A 687 -24.97 51.33 -1.85
CA GLY A 687 -24.94 49.86 -1.91
C GLY A 687 -23.56 49.27 -2.04
N LYS A 688 -22.50 50.08 -1.97
CA LYS A 688 -21.10 49.64 -2.02
C LYS A 688 -20.39 49.98 -0.70
N ALA A 689 -19.46 49.09 -0.28
CA ALA A 689 -18.59 49.38 0.84
C ALA A 689 -17.74 50.61 0.59
N ALA A 690 -17.75 51.56 1.54
CA ALA A 690 -16.90 52.76 1.55
C ALA A 690 -15.88 52.69 2.71
N ASN A 691 -16.25 52.10 3.84
CA ASN A 691 -15.40 51.88 4.98
C ASN A 691 -15.73 50.54 5.60
N ILE A 692 -14.73 49.95 6.32
CA ILE A 692 -14.95 48.80 7.20
C ILE A 692 -14.46 49.14 8.60
N ALA A 693 -15.30 48.91 9.59
CA ALA A 693 -14.94 49.07 11.00
C ALA A 693 -14.39 47.76 11.55
N PHE A 694 -13.27 47.86 12.24
CA PHE A 694 -12.62 46.75 12.97
C PHE A 694 -12.67 47.02 14.47
N VAL A 695 -12.85 45.96 15.25
CA VAL A 695 -12.78 45.94 16.70
C VAL A 695 -11.54 45.20 17.17
N LYS A 696 -10.90 45.67 18.24
CA LYS A 696 -9.69 45.03 18.75
C LYS A 696 -9.98 43.64 19.28
N CYS A 697 -9.27 42.64 18.79
CA CYS A 697 -9.33 41.26 19.26
C CYS A 697 -8.33 41.05 20.40
N LEU A 698 -8.80 40.58 21.56
CA LEU A 698 -8.02 40.33 22.76
C LEU A 698 -7.49 38.87 22.80
N SER A 699 -8.31 37.94 22.37
CA SER A 699 -7.92 36.54 22.23
C SER A 699 -8.75 35.88 21.12
N VAL A 700 -8.17 34.92 20.41
CA VAL A 700 -8.86 34.17 19.33
C VAL A 700 -9.44 32.85 19.82
N LYS A 701 -8.85 32.29 20.90
CA LYS A 701 -9.21 30.96 21.43
C LYS A 701 -9.56 31.06 22.91
N ASP A 702 -10.47 30.17 23.34
CA ASP A 702 -10.78 29.97 24.77
C ASP A 702 -9.68 29.16 25.48
N GLU A 703 -9.80 28.98 26.80
CA GLU A 703 -8.87 28.22 27.63
C GLU A 703 -8.71 26.75 27.19
N SER A 704 -9.69 26.18 26.45
CA SER A 704 -9.64 24.84 25.88
C SER A 704 -9.03 24.79 24.48
N GLY A 705 -8.56 25.93 23.96
CA GLY A 705 -7.99 26.04 22.61
C GLY A 705 -9.02 26.07 21.46
N ARG A 706 -10.32 26.17 21.75
CA ARG A 706 -11.36 26.28 20.72
C ARG A 706 -11.49 27.73 20.23
N PHE A 707 -11.81 27.91 18.94
CA PHE A 707 -12.05 29.21 18.35
C PHE A 707 -13.24 29.92 19.02
N ALA A 708 -12.96 30.99 19.77
CA ALA A 708 -13.91 31.77 20.53
C ALA A 708 -13.36 33.20 20.72
N PRO A 709 -13.34 34.05 19.67
CA PRO A 709 -12.71 35.36 19.75
C PRO A 709 -13.39 36.29 20.76
N VAL A 710 -12.57 37.00 21.57
CA VAL A 710 -13.00 38.00 22.53
C VAL A 710 -12.56 39.38 22.05
N TYR A 711 -13.47 40.35 22.10
CA TYR A 711 -13.25 41.69 21.59
C TYR A 711 -13.30 42.76 22.64
N ASP A 712 -12.50 43.80 22.47
CA ASP A 712 -12.69 45.07 23.20
C ASP A 712 -13.55 46.01 22.33
N GLU A 713 -14.83 46.04 22.61
CA GLU A 713 -15.83 46.80 21.85
C GLU A 713 -15.60 48.31 21.86
N ASN A 714 -14.80 48.82 22.79
CA ASN A 714 -14.50 50.26 22.89
C ASN A 714 -13.35 50.70 21.98
N THR A 715 -12.52 49.76 21.53
CA THR A 715 -11.37 50.05 20.65
C THR A 715 -11.74 49.68 19.23
N VAL A 716 -12.11 50.70 18.46
CA VAL A 716 -12.56 50.56 17.05
C VAL A 716 -11.61 51.31 16.11
N GLN A 717 -11.27 50.66 14.99
CA GLN A 717 -10.47 51.27 13.91
C GLN A 717 -11.26 51.26 12.62
N MET A 718 -11.27 52.42 11.94
CA MET A 718 -11.94 52.56 10.62
C MET A 718 -10.90 52.39 9.49
N ALA A 719 -11.23 51.61 8.49
CA ALA A 719 -10.42 51.42 7.29
C ALA A 719 -11.23 51.82 6.06
N PRO A 720 -10.85 52.92 5.37
CA PRO A 720 -11.52 53.30 4.11
C PRO A 720 -11.19 52.28 3.01
N CYS A 721 -12.20 51.84 2.26
CA CYS A 721 -12.06 50.83 1.23
C CYS A 721 -12.91 51.10 -0.01
N GLY A 722 -12.40 50.74 -1.17
CA GLY A 722 -13.15 50.65 -2.43
C GLY A 722 -13.55 49.19 -2.74
N THR A 723 -12.88 48.23 -2.09
CA THR A 723 -13.20 46.80 -2.19
C THR A 723 -12.79 46.11 -0.90
N VAL A 724 -13.61 45.16 -0.41
CA VAL A 724 -13.31 44.28 0.71
C VAL A 724 -13.21 42.85 0.17
N LEU A 725 -12.06 42.19 0.43
CA LEU A 725 -11.81 40.82 0.04
C LEU A 725 -11.72 39.96 1.33
N TYR A 726 -12.70 39.10 1.58
CA TYR A 726 -12.69 38.30 2.78
C TYR A 726 -12.15 36.87 2.54
N CYS A 727 -11.28 36.40 3.44
CA CYS A 727 -10.59 35.10 3.38
C CYS A 727 -10.84 34.32 4.66
N ILE A 728 -12.12 34.15 5.02
CA ILE A 728 -12.57 33.53 6.27
C ILE A 728 -13.32 32.23 6.00
N GLY A 729 -12.65 31.12 6.29
CA GLY A 729 -13.21 29.77 6.14
C GLY A 729 -13.53 29.38 4.71
N GLN A 730 -13.63 28.09 4.49
CA GLN A 730 -14.06 27.47 3.24
C GLN A 730 -15.03 26.34 3.53
N LYS A 731 -15.95 26.07 2.58
CA LYS A 731 -16.97 25.02 2.71
C LYS A 731 -17.04 24.18 1.44
N ALA A 732 -17.37 22.90 1.61
CA ALA A 732 -17.76 22.04 0.52
C ALA A 732 -19.18 22.38 0.07
N GLU A 733 -19.42 22.34 -1.22
CA GLU A 733 -20.75 22.48 -1.80
C GLU A 733 -21.17 21.15 -2.41
N TRP A 734 -22.08 20.46 -1.74
CA TRP A 734 -22.52 19.14 -2.17
C TRP A 734 -23.68 19.19 -3.17
N LYS A 735 -24.54 20.22 -3.10
CA LYS A 735 -25.75 20.36 -3.96
C LYS A 735 -26.45 19.00 -4.13
N THR A 736 -26.58 18.58 -5.40
CA THR A 736 -27.21 17.32 -5.80
C THR A 736 -26.21 16.19 -6.03
N LEU A 737 -24.91 16.42 -5.82
CA LEU A 737 -23.84 15.46 -6.13
C LEU A 737 -24.08 14.09 -5.46
N LEU A 738 -24.39 14.10 -4.17
CA LEU A 738 -24.61 12.89 -3.39
C LEU A 738 -26.10 12.62 -3.13
N ALA A 739 -26.99 13.23 -3.89
CA ALA A 739 -28.42 12.99 -3.75
C ALA A 739 -28.76 11.53 -4.07
N GLY A 740 -29.56 10.92 -3.18
CA GLY A 740 -29.95 9.51 -3.31
C GLY A 740 -28.90 8.49 -2.85
N THR A 741 -27.81 8.95 -2.23
CA THR A 741 -26.78 8.08 -1.61
C THR A 741 -26.93 8.06 -0.08
N GLN A 742 -26.26 7.11 0.58
CA GLN A 742 -26.23 6.99 2.05
C GLN A 742 -25.07 7.75 2.69
N VAL A 743 -24.37 8.61 1.96
CA VAL A 743 -23.24 9.38 2.47
C VAL A 743 -23.69 10.33 3.59
N GLU A 744 -23.02 10.25 4.73
CA GLU A 744 -23.24 11.11 5.88
C GLU A 744 -22.25 12.27 5.94
N PHE A 745 -22.60 13.31 6.68
CA PHE A 745 -21.78 14.52 6.83
C PHE A 745 -21.47 14.83 8.29
N ASN A 746 -20.31 15.42 8.52
CA ASN A 746 -19.90 15.99 9.78
C ASN A 746 -20.57 17.37 10.00
N PRO A 747 -20.63 17.88 11.26
CA PRO A 747 -21.21 19.20 11.55
C PRO A 747 -20.54 20.36 10.80
N ASN A 748 -19.28 20.23 10.40
CA ASN A 748 -18.54 21.20 9.59
C ASN A 748 -18.80 21.09 8.08
N GLY A 749 -19.69 20.19 7.65
CA GLY A 749 -20.07 19.97 6.26
C GLY A 749 -19.11 19.08 5.46
N THR A 750 -18.07 18.48 6.07
CA THR A 750 -17.24 17.48 5.40
C THR A 750 -17.93 16.12 5.39
N ALA A 751 -17.64 15.28 4.40
CA ALA A 751 -18.20 13.93 4.34
C ALA A 751 -17.59 13.02 5.41
N LYS A 752 -18.41 12.09 5.96
CA LYS A 752 -17.93 11.04 6.87
C LYS A 752 -17.40 9.87 6.07
N ALA A 753 -16.26 9.34 6.49
CA ALA A 753 -15.68 8.13 5.92
C ALA A 753 -14.79 7.43 6.95
N ASP A 754 -14.49 6.16 6.69
CA ASP A 754 -13.51 5.40 7.45
C ASP A 754 -12.10 6.01 7.30
N PRO A 755 -11.36 6.23 8.39
CA PRO A 755 -10.08 6.94 8.35
C PRO A 755 -8.94 6.14 7.68
N VAL A 756 -9.11 4.84 7.48
CA VAL A 756 -8.10 3.97 6.84
C VAL A 756 -8.44 3.73 5.38
N THR A 757 -9.71 3.46 5.09
CA THR A 757 -10.17 3.08 3.76
C THR A 757 -10.73 4.24 2.94
N TYR A 758 -11.08 5.34 3.59
CA TYR A 758 -11.78 6.48 2.97
C TYR A 758 -13.16 6.13 2.40
N GLN A 759 -13.70 4.95 2.74
CA GLN A 759 -15.02 4.49 2.33
C GLN A 759 -16.11 5.22 3.14
N THR A 760 -17.15 5.64 2.47
CA THR A 760 -18.35 6.25 3.10
C THR A 760 -19.36 5.17 3.53
N ALA A 761 -20.51 5.58 4.06
CA ALA A 761 -21.63 4.67 4.32
C ALA A 761 -22.22 4.08 3.02
N GLU A 762 -22.02 4.73 1.87
CA GLU A 762 -22.33 4.17 0.54
C GLU A 762 -21.12 3.34 0.05
N PRO A 763 -21.25 2.01 -0.12
CA PRO A 763 -20.11 1.11 -0.26
C PRO A 763 -19.19 1.38 -1.45
N ASP A 764 -19.71 1.88 -2.57
CA ASP A 764 -18.97 2.17 -3.79
C ASP A 764 -18.43 3.61 -3.85
N ILE A 765 -18.70 4.45 -2.82
CA ILE A 765 -18.29 5.84 -2.75
C ILE A 765 -17.19 6.02 -1.70
N PHE A 766 -16.06 6.55 -2.15
CA PHE A 766 -14.90 6.91 -1.35
C PHE A 766 -14.70 8.42 -1.44
N VAL A 767 -14.22 9.04 -0.37
CA VAL A 767 -13.99 10.48 -0.32
C VAL A 767 -12.57 10.82 0.10
N GLY A 768 -12.01 11.93 -0.39
CA GLY A 768 -10.69 12.36 0.03
C GLY A 768 -10.40 13.83 -0.25
N GLY A 769 -9.22 14.28 0.14
CA GLY A 769 -8.86 15.69 0.14
C GLY A 769 -9.70 16.50 1.11
N ASP A 770 -9.77 17.82 0.90
CA ASP A 770 -10.41 18.74 1.83
C ASP A 770 -11.92 18.50 2.03
N ALA A 771 -12.58 17.87 1.06
CA ALA A 771 -13.99 17.45 1.18
C ALA A 771 -14.22 16.45 2.33
N TYR A 772 -13.18 15.73 2.74
CA TYR A 772 -13.19 14.79 3.86
C TYR A 772 -12.43 15.33 5.09
N THR A 773 -11.20 15.81 4.89
CA THR A 773 -10.32 16.17 6.02
C THR A 773 -10.54 17.59 6.56
N GLY A 774 -11.34 18.42 5.87
CA GLY A 774 -11.30 19.86 6.02
C GLY A 774 -10.07 20.45 5.34
N GLN A 775 -9.89 21.77 5.45
CA GLN A 775 -8.82 22.50 4.79
C GLN A 775 -7.43 21.98 5.21
N LYS A 776 -6.65 21.53 4.24
CA LYS A 776 -5.26 21.08 4.40
C LYS A 776 -4.41 21.47 3.20
N PHE A 777 -3.17 21.02 3.15
CA PHE A 777 -2.24 21.33 2.07
C PHE A 777 -2.33 20.31 0.92
N ALA A 778 -1.81 20.70 -0.24
CA ALA A 778 -1.82 19.85 -1.44
C ALA A 778 -1.19 18.46 -1.19
N ILE A 779 -0.13 18.37 -0.37
CA ILE A 779 0.54 17.11 -0.03
C ILE A 779 -0.36 16.17 0.79
N ASP A 780 -1.23 16.71 1.65
CA ASP A 780 -2.22 15.91 2.40
C ASP A 780 -3.28 15.33 1.44
N ALA A 781 -3.73 16.13 0.47
CA ALA A 781 -4.66 15.71 -0.56
C ALA A 781 -4.07 14.62 -1.46
N ILE A 782 -2.79 14.74 -1.84
CA ILE A 782 -2.05 13.74 -2.60
C ILE A 782 -1.98 12.40 -1.84
N ALA A 783 -1.65 12.46 -0.56
CA ALA A 783 -1.60 11.27 0.29
C ALA A 783 -2.98 10.57 0.40
N ALA A 784 -4.06 11.35 0.55
CA ALA A 784 -5.42 10.85 0.57
C ALA A 784 -5.81 10.17 -0.75
N GLY A 785 -5.41 10.75 -1.89
CA GLY A 785 -5.65 10.18 -3.22
C GLY A 785 -5.00 8.81 -3.41
N LYS A 786 -3.75 8.64 -2.94
CA LYS A 786 -3.05 7.35 -2.95
C LYS A 786 -3.82 6.28 -2.15
N GLN A 787 -4.29 6.62 -0.96
CA GLN A 787 -5.06 5.70 -0.13
C GLN A 787 -6.42 5.36 -0.75
N GLY A 788 -7.08 6.34 -1.38
CA GLY A 788 -8.31 6.15 -2.14
C GLY A 788 -8.14 5.17 -3.30
N ALA A 789 -7.04 5.28 -4.05
CA ALA A 789 -6.72 4.36 -5.14
C ALA A 789 -6.58 2.90 -4.67
N ILE A 790 -5.92 2.68 -3.52
CA ILE A 790 -5.81 1.34 -2.94
C ILE A 790 -7.19 0.79 -2.56
N SER A 791 -8.05 1.61 -1.99
CA SER A 791 -9.41 1.21 -1.60
C SER A 791 -10.27 0.87 -2.81
N LEU A 792 -10.27 1.74 -3.81
CA LEU A 792 -11.03 1.52 -5.05
C LEU A 792 -10.60 0.26 -5.79
N HIS A 793 -9.27 0.05 -5.94
CA HIS A 793 -8.77 -1.19 -6.52
C HIS A 793 -9.33 -2.41 -5.81
N ARG A 794 -9.24 -2.45 -4.48
CA ARG A 794 -9.74 -3.58 -3.70
C ARG A 794 -11.25 -3.74 -3.80
N TYR A 795 -11.97 -2.63 -3.74
CA TYR A 795 -13.43 -2.64 -3.81
C TYR A 795 -13.92 -3.20 -5.15
N VAL A 796 -13.43 -2.69 -6.28
CA VAL A 796 -13.87 -3.13 -7.61
C VAL A 796 -13.45 -4.55 -7.93
N GLN A 797 -12.43 -5.08 -7.23
CA GLN A 797 -12.00 -6.47 -7.32
C GLN A 797 -12.67 -7.37 -6.26
N GLY A 798 -13.67 -6.87 -5.51
CA GLY A 798 -14.38 -7.65 -4.48
C GLY A 798 -13.51 -8.03 -3.27
N ALA A 799 -12.40 -7.33 -3.04
CA ALA A 799 -11.41 -7.68 -2.04
C ALA A 799 -11.62 -6.97 -0.70
N THR A 800 -10.97 -7.50 0.35
CA THR A 800 -10.99 -6.90 1.69
C THR A 800 -10.22 -5.58 1.71
N LEU A 801 -10.87 -4.49 2.08
CA LEU A 801 -10.29 -3.14 2.04
C LEU A 801 -9.13 -2.96 3.01
N THR A 802 -9.11 -3.64 4.15
CA THR A 802 -8.18 -3.40 5.27
C THR A 802 -6.96 -4.32 5.28
N ILE A 803 -6.96 -5.43 4.54
CA ILE A 803 -5.87 -6.41 4.59
C ILE A 803 -4.50 -5.80 4.21
N GLY A 804 -3.49 -5.97 5.09
CA GLY A 804 -2.16 -5.40 4.89
C GLY A 804 -2.13 -3.87 4.86
N ARG A 805 -3.21 -3.18 5.19
CA ARG A 805 -3.23 -1.75 5.39
C ARG A 805 -2.79 -1.40 6.79
N ASP A 806 -1.92 -0.44 6.81
CA ASP A 806 -1.16 -0.10 7.99
C ASP A 806 -1.89 0.77 8.98
N ARG A 807 -1.83 0.32 10.20
CA ARG A 807 -1.76 1.19 11.37
C ARG A 807 -0.27 1.41 11.70
N ARG A 808 0.53 1.91 10.74
CA ARG A 808 1.96 2.16 10.96
C ARG A 808 2.14 3.11 12.13
N GLN A 809 2.79 2.64 13.17
CA GLN A 809 3.27 3.50 14.24
C GLN A 809 4.70 3.92 13.90
N PHE A 810 4.88 5.19 13.56
CA PHE A 810 6.19 5.77 13.43
C PHE A 810 6.71 6.11 14.82
N ILE A 811 7.86 5.58 15.18
CA ILE A 811 8.57 6.01 16.38
C ILE A 811 9.39 7.22 15.99
N GLU A 812 9.08 8.36 16.59
CA GLU A 812 9.83 9.58 16.38
C GLU A 812 11.23 9.48 16.99
N LEU A 813 12.22 10.03 16.27
CA LEU A 813 13.57 10.18 16.78
C LEU A 813 13.57 11.14 17.96
N ASP A 814 14.09 10.70 19.12
CA ASP A 814 14.33 11.59 20.26
C ASP A 814 15.52 12.51 19.96
N LYS A 815 15.24 13.66 19.35
CA LYS A 815 16.26 14.64 18.95
C LYS A 815 17.02 15.25 20.13
N LYS A 816 16.39 15.29 21.31
CA LYS A 816 17.02 15.89 22.52
C LYS A 816 18.13 15.00 23.07
N ASN A 817 18.02 13.70 22.87
CA ASN A 817 18.97 12.70 23.33
C ASN A 817 19.85 12.15 22.21
N ALA A 818 19.64 12.54 20.95
CA ALA A 818 20.48 12.11 19.84
C ALA A 818 21.91 12.67 20.04
N LEU A 819 22.91 11.79 20.02
CA LEU A 819 24.31 12.16 19.95
C LEU A 819 24.70 12.30 18.47
N ILE A 820 24.89 13.53 18.02
CA ILE A 820 25.37 13.82 16.67
C ILE A 820 26.86 14.05 16.78
N ALA A 821 27.66 13.22 16.10
CA ALA A 821 29.11 13.37 16.08
C ALA A 821 29.48 14.62 15.27
N VAL A 822 29.80 15.71 15.97
CA VAL A 822 30.02 17.06 15.42
C VAL A 822 31.10 17.07 14.34
N ASP A 823 32.08 16.19 14.45
CA ASP A 823 33.23 16.14 13.50
C ASP A 823 32.90 15.34 12.21
N SER A 824 31.71 14.71 12.12
CA SER A 824 31.35 13.82 11.01
C SER A 824 30.36 14.41 10.01
N TYR A 825 29.93 15.65 10.19
CA TYR A 825 28.97 16.30 9.27
C TYR A 825 29.57 17.53 8.56
N ASP A 826 29.03 17.82 7.39
CA ASP A 826 29.42 18.97 6.59
C ASP A 826 28.97 20.29 7.26
N ASN A 827 29.87 21.29 7.37
CA ASN A 827 29.63 22.59 7.98
C ASN A 827 29.21 23.67 6.97
N THR A 828 28.91 23.27 5.72
CA THR A 828 28.43 24.24 4.70
C THR A 828 27.15 24.93 5.19
N PRO A 829 27.06 26.27 5.09
CA PRO A 829 25.85 27.00 5.49
C PRO A 829 24.66 26.63 4.60
N ARG A 830 23.44 26.74 5.16
CA ARG A 830 22.20 26.51 4.40
C ARG A 830 22.15 27.39 3.16
N GLN A 831 21.91 26.79 2.01
CA GLN A 831 21.69 27.50 0.76
C GLN A 831 20.34 28.23 0.76
N ARG A 832 20.31 29.40 0.14
CA ARG A 832 19.14 30.26 0.02
C ARG A 832 18.78 30.47 -1.44
N ILE A 833 17.50 30.55 -1.73
CA ILE A 833 17.01 30.94 -3.07
C ILE A 833 17.35 32.38 -3.36
N GLY A 834 17.56 32.68 -4.64
CA GLY A 834 17.63 34.08 -5.14
C GLY A 834 16.22 34.57 -5.50
N TYR A 835 16.13 35.89 -5.72
CA TYR A 835 14.96 36.57 -6.21
C TYR A 835 15.29 37.43 -7.42
N ASN A 836 14.43 37.41 -8.43
CA ASN A 836 14.53 38.31 -9.60
C ASN A 836 13.60 39.50 -9.39
N ASP A 837 14.17 40.61 -8.92
CA ASP A 837 13.37 41.82 -8.62
C ASP A 837 12.60 42.40 -9.81
N ALA A 838 13.03 42.11 -11.05
CA ALA A 838 12.32 42.56 -12.25
C ALA A 838 10.96 41.85 -12.40
N LEU A 839 10.74 40.69 -11.75
CA LEU A 839 9.50 39.95 -11.76
C LEU A 839 8.59 40.29 -10.57
N ARG A 840 9.08 41.05 -9.59
CA ARG A 840 8.31 41.51 -8.42
C ARG A 840 7.06 42.27 -8.87
N LYS A 841 5.92 41.95 -8.23
CA LYS A 841 4.60 42.51 -8.58
C LYS A 841 4.10 42.15 -9.98
N THR A 842 4.71 41.16 -10.64
CA THR A 842 4.17 40.55 -11.87
C THR A 842 3.44 39.23 -11.54
N PHE A 843 2.76 38.65 -12.52
CA PHE A 843 2.16 37.29 -12.38
C PHE A 843 3.12 36.14 -12.63
N ARG A 844 4.44 36.40 -12.65
CA ARG A 844 5.49 35.39 -12.76
C ARG A 844 6.16 35.13 -11.41
N ASP A 845 6.68 33.93 -11.20
CA ASP A 845 7.45 33.59 -10.00
C ASP A 845 8.79 34.35 -10.00
N GLU A 846 9.03 35.14 -8.96
CA GLU A 846 10.29 35.88 -8.77
C GLU A 846 11.39 35.04 -8.13
N ARG A 847 11.05 33.89 -7.56
CA ARG A 847 11.98 32.99 -6.88
C ARG A 847 12.84 32.22 -7.89
N VAL A 848 14.14 32.26 -7.72
CA VAL A 848 15.12 31.57 -8.58
C VAL A 848 15.45 30.23 -7.96
N ALA A 849 15.24 29.15 -8.70
CA ALA A 849 15.57 27.79 -8.24
C ALA A 849 17.08 27.64 -8.00
N PHE A 850 17.45 26.68 -7.17
CA PHE A 850 18.87 26.35 -6.93
C PHE A 850 19.60 25.98 -8.23
N THR A 851 20.89 26.24 -8.26
CA THR A 851 21.82 25.67 -9.24
C THR A 851 22.26 24.25 -8.82
N ALA A 852 22.87 23.51 -9.71
CA ALA A 852 23.42 22.19 -9.41
C ALA A 852 24.49 22.23 -8.29
N GLU A 853 25.29 23.32 -8.24
CA GLU A 853 26.28 23.55 -7.20
C GLU A 853 25.63 23.78 -5.83
N GLN A 854 24.56 24.60 -5.80
CA GLN A 854 23.79 24.83 -4.57
C GLN A 854 23.11 23.54 -4.11
N VAL A 855 22.55 22.73 -5.02
CA VAL A 855 21.97 21.42 -4.68
C VAL A 855 23.03 20.50 -4.08
N LYS A 856 24.22 20.43 -4.68
CA LYS A 856 25.33 19.63 -4.15
C LYS A 856 25.75 20.08 -2.75
N ALA A 857 25.91 21.38 -2.55
CA ALA A 857 26.27 21.96 -1.25
C ALA A 857 25.19 21.71 -0.19
N GLU A 858 23.92 21.89 -0.54
CA GLU A 858 22.81 21.71 0.39
C GLU A 858 22.59 20.24 0.78
N THR A 859 22.71 19.33 -0.20
CA THR A 859 22.53 17.89 0.06
C THR A 859 23.63 17.27 0.90
N ALA A 860 24.86 17.85 0.88
CA ALA A 860 25.99 17.46 1.75
C ALA A 860 25.68 17.66 3.25
N ARG A 861 24.78 18.59 3.58
CA ARG A 861 24.37 18.89 4.95
C ARG A 861 23.45 17.81 5.58
N CYS A 862 22.94 16.86 4.79
CA CYS A 862 22.05 15.83 5.29
C CYS A 862 22.77 14.86 6.24
N LEU A 863 22.25 14.69 7.46
CA LEU A 863 22.86 13.84 8.50
C LEU A 863 22.63 12.34 8.29
N GLY A 864 21.74 11.92 7.38
CA GLY A 864 21.47 10.52 7.15
C GLY A 864 20.87 9.79 8.36
N CYS A 865 19.79 10.31 8.94
CA CYS A 865 19.29 9.92 10.27
C CYS A 865 18.78 8.49 10.37
N GLY A 866 18.33 7.86 9.26
CA GLY A 866 17.72 6.53 9.25
C GLY A 866 18.51 5.52 8.43
N ALA A 867 18.32 4.24 8.75
CA ALA A 867 18.79 3.11 7.96
C ALA A 867 17.85 1.91 8.16
N SER A 868 17.75 1.03 7.16
CA SER A 868 17.03 -0.22 7.32
C SER A 868 17.84 -1.21 8.16
N ILE A 869 17.12 -2.07 8.88
CA ILE A 869 17.67 -3.20 9.64
C ILE A 869 16.92 -4.47 9.27
N VAL A 870 17.55 -5.62 9.43
CA VAL A 870 16.96 -6.92 9.11
C VAL A 870 16.95 -7.80 10.35
N ASP A 871 15.79 -8.42 10.64
CA ASP A 871 15.70 -9.53 11.57
C ASP A 871 16.06 -10.84 10.83
N PRO A 872 17.22 -11.45 11.08
CA PRO A 872 17.69 -12.63 10.36
C PRO A 872 16.84 -13.87 10.65
N ASN A 873 16.08 -13.90 11.73
CA ASN A 873 15.20 -15.00 12.09
C ASN A 873 13.89 -14.97 11.29
N LYS A 874 13.39 -13.77 10.99
CA LYS A 874 12.21 -13.58 10.15
C LYS A 874 12.53 -13.55 8.65
N CYS A 875 13.74 -13.20 8.26
CA CYS A 875 14.14 -13.15 6.86
C CYS A 875 14.01 -14.51 6.20
N ILE A 876 13.29 -14.57 5.07
CA ILE A 876 13.10 -15.80 4.29
C ILE A 876 14.04 -15.92 3.10
N GLY A 877 14.90 -14.93 2.87
CA GLY A 877 15.89 -14.94 1.80
C GLY A 877 15.30 -14.89 0.39
N CYS A 878 14.15 -14.24 0.20
CA CYS A 878 13.46 -14.19 -1.09
C CYS A 878 14.07 -13.20 -2.11
N GLY A 879 14.90 -12.25 -1.67
CA GLY A 879 15.57 -11.28 -2.56
C GLY A 879 14.71 -10.08 -2.98
N VAL A 880 13.42 -10.01 -2.67
CA VAL A 880 12.55 -8.89 -3.05
C VAL A 880 13.09 -7.53 -2.55
N CYS A 881 13.60 -7.48 -1.33
CA CYS A 881 14.19 -6.25 -0.77
C CYS A 881 15.43 -5.79 -1.55
N THR A 882 16.23 -6.72 -2.06
CA THR A 882 17.44 -6.43 -2.84
C THR A 882 17.08 -5.82 -4.19
N THR A 883 16.11 -6.38 -4.92
CA THR A 883 15.68 -5.88 -6.23
C THR A 883 14.98 -4.51 -6.14
N LYS A 884 14.38 -4.20 -4.99
CA LYS A 884 13.72 -2.90 -4.76
C LYS A 884 14.65 -1.81 -4.23
N CYS A 885 15.93 -2.11 -3.93
CA CYS A 885 16.88 -1.14 -3.44
C CYS A 885 17.62 -0.43 -4.57
N ALA A 886 17.28 0.84 -4.82
CA ALA A 886 17.94 1.67 -5.82
C ALA A 886 19.37 2.14 -5.41
N PHE A 887 19.79 1.83 -4.18
CA PHE A 887 21.06 2.29 -3.60
C PHE A 887 22.07 1.17 -3.41
N ASP A 888 21.72 -0.04 -3.81
CA ASP A 888 22.52 -1.24 -3.60
C ASP A 888 23.00 -1.41 -2.13
N ALA A 889 22.09 -1.02 -1.22
CA ALA A 889 22.36 -0.99 0.22
C ALA A 889 21.93 -2.26 0.96
N ILE A 890 21.23 -3.18 0.29
CA ILE A 890 20.77 -4.42 0.88
C ILE A 890 21.06 -5.57 -0.07
N ARG A 891 21.69 -6.61 0.43
CA ARG A 891 22.14 -7.78 -0.34
C ARG A 891 21.78 -9.07 0.36
N LEU A 892 21.69 -10.14 -0.41
CA LEU A 892 21.55 -11.49 0.14
C LEU A 892 22.92 -12.12 0.34
N HIS A 893 23.07 -12.84 1.46
CA HIS A 893 24.24 -13.67 1.77
C HIS A 893 23.78 -15.08 2.07
N ARG A 894 24.51 -16.08 1.58
CA ARG A 894 24.21 -17.50 1.80
C ARG A 894 24.70 -17.93 3.18
N GLU A 895 23.86 -17.80 4.19
CA GLU A 895 24.21 -18.07 5.59
C GLU A 895 23.65 -19.40 6.11
N ARG A 896 22.67 -19.99 5.44
CA ARG A 896 21.92 -21.17 5.89
C ARG A 896 21.82 -22.23 4.78
N PRO A 897 22.96 -22.81 4.35
CA PRO A 897 22.99 -23.77 3.25
C PRO A 897 22.09 -25.00 3.48
N GLU A 898 21.85 -25.38 4.73
CA GLU A 898 20.93 -26.46 5.11
C GLU A 898 19.47 -26.21 4.66
N CYS A 899 19.09 -24.94 4.47
CA CYS A 899 17.75 -24.57 4.02
C CYS A 899 17.51 -24.86 2.54
N SER A 900 18.56 -25.06 1.74
CA SER A 900 18.44 -25.48 0.32
C SER A 900 18.22 -26.97 0.15
N THR A 901 18.34 -27.77 1.22
CA THR A 901 18.12 -29.20 1.14
C THR A 901 16.63 -29.50 0.92
N MET A 902 16.32 -30.17 -0.16
CA MET A 902 14.97 -30.60 -0.49
C MET A 902 14.75 -32.05 -0.08
N TYR A 903 13.70 -32.32 0.67
CA TYR A 903 13.40 -33.64 1.21
C TYR A 903 12.20 -34.26 0.51
N ALA A 904 12.26 -35.54 0.19
CA ALA A 904 11.06 -36.31 -0.09
C ALA A 904 10.11 -36.29 1.13
N CYS A 905 8.82 -36.26 0.90
CA CYS A 905 7.84 -36.16 1.98
C CYS A 905 7.98 -37.28 3.03
N GLU A 906 8.33 -38.46 2.58
CA GLU A 906 8.54 -39.65 3.40
C GLU A 906 9.72 -39.54 4.36
N ASP A 907 10.70 -38.69 4.02
CA ASP A 907 11.93 -38.51 4.81
C ASP A 907 11.89 -37.28 5.74
N LYS A 908 10.90 -36.40 5.60
CA LYS A 908 10.79 -35.17 6.40
C LYS A 908 10.77 -35.42 7.89
N MET A 909 10.05 -36.43 8.34
CA MET A 909 10.02 -36.78 9.77
C MET A 909 11.38 -37.20 10.32
N LYS A 910 12.28 -37.78 9.52
CA LYS A 910 13.66 -38.12 9.92
C LYS A 910 14.47 -36.84 10.22
N ALA A 911 14.22 -35.75 9.47
CA ALA A 911 14.86 -34.45 9.70
C ALA A 911 14.21 -33.68 10.87
N ILE A 912 12.88 -33.71 11.00
CA ILE A 912 12.12 -32.95 12.01
C ILE A 912 12.29 -33.56 13.44
N LEU A 913 12.23 -34.87 13.57
CA LEU A 913 12.24 -35.55 14.88
C LEU A 913 13.46 -35.23 15.76
N PRO A 914 14.70 -35.22 15.24
CA PRO A 914 15.87 -34.84 16.01
C PRO A 914 15.80 -33.41 16.55
N TYR A 915 15.29 -32.48 15.74
CA TYR A 915 15.07 -31.10 16.14
C TYR A 915 14.01 -31.00 17.25
N MET A 916 12.87 -31.67 17.11
CA MET A 916 11.82 -31.68 18.12
C MET A 916 12.34 -32.17 19.49
N ILE A 917 13.16 -33.22 19.51
CA ILE A 917 13.73 -33.76 20.72
C ILE A 917 14.69 -32.75 21.36
N LYS A 918 15.63 -32.19 20.57
CA LYS A 918 16.60 -31.19 21.04
C LYS A 918 15.88 -29.95 21.58
N ARG A 919 14.86 -29.46 20.85
CA ARG A 919 14.02 -28.34 21.25
C ARG A 919 13.35 -28.56 22.61
N ASN A 920 12.69 -29.70 22.80
CA ASN A 920 12.01 -30.02 24.05
C ASN A 920 13.00 -30.08 25.25
N ILE A 921 14.21 -30.61 25.04
CA ILE A 921 15.25 -30.60 26.06
C ILE A 921 15.72 -29.19 26.39
N LYS A 922 15.93 -28.35 25.38
CA LYS A 922 16.37 -26.95 25.53
C LYS A 922 15.33 -26.14 26.31
N ILE A 923 14.06 -26.22 25.94
CA ILE A 923 12.96 -25.53 26.63
C ILE A 923 12.85 -25.98 28.10
N LYS A 924 12.85 -27.29 28.37
CA LYS A 924 12.80 -27.79 29.74
C LYS A 924 13.98 -27.33 30.60
N LYS A 925 15.18 -27.21 30.00
CA LYS A 925 16.36 -26.66 30.70
C LYS A 925 16.16 -25.15 31.00
N ALA A 926 15.66 -24.39 30.07
CA ALA A 926 15.37 -22.96 30.22
C ALA A 926 14.33 -22.74 31.35
N GLU A 927 13.23 -23.47 31.33
CA GLU A 927 12.19 -23.41 32.37
C GLU A 927 12.73 -23.75 33.79
N ARG A 928 13.62 -24.77 33.89
CA ARG A 928 14.26 -25.11 35.16
C ARG A 928 15.19 -24.01 35.67
N ARG A 929 15.94 -23.34 34.78
CA ARG A 929 16.82 -22.20 35.13
C ARG A 929 15.95 -21.02 35.59
N ALA A 930 14.89 -20.67 34.89
CA ALA A 930 13.96 -19.61 35.27
C ALA A 930 13.32 -19.86 36.66
N LYS A 931 12.88 -21.09 36.93
CA LYS A 931 12.37 -21.49 38.25
C LYS A 931 13.41 -21.44 39.36
N LYS A 932 14.70 -21.65 39.07
CA LYS A 932 15.78 -21.48 40.05
C LYS A 932 16.13 -20.00 40.29
N ALA A 933 16.03 -19.16 39.28
CA ALA A 933 16.29 -17.74 39.42
C ALA A 933 15.16 -16.99 40.14
N ALA A 934 13.91 -17.52 40.10
CA ALA A 934 12.74 -16.98 40.78
C ALA A 934 12.60 -17.44 42.26
N LYS A 935 13.43 -18.41 42.71
CA LYS A 935 13.61 -18.82 44.11
C LYS A 935 14.84 -18.11 44.69
#